data_dc0b0c85c00a18c1486cb5df7fe740c9
#
_entry.id   dc0b0c85c00a18c1486cb5df7fe740c9
#
_cell.length_a   1.000
_cell.length_b   1.000
_cell.length_c   1.000
_cell.angle_alpha   90.00
_cell.angle_beta   90.00
_cell.angle_gamma   90.00
#
_symmetry.space_group_name_H-M   'P 1'
#
loop_
_entity.id
_entity.type
_entity.pdbx_description
1 polymer ?
#
loop_
_entity_poly.entity_id
_entity_poly.type
_entity_poly.pdbx_seq_one_letter_code
_entity_poly.pdbx_strand_id
1 'polypeptide(L)'
;TMINGLGVLGWGVGGIEAEAAMLGQPMFLPQPVVVGVRVSGALPAGTTATDLVLTLTEKLRAHGVVGSFVEFFGDGLSSLELADRATLSNMCPEYGATAAFFPVDDATLTYLRFTGRGDAADLTEHYTKEQGLFRRDGDPEPVFSEVLDLDLASIEPSLAGPRRPQDRVALSNVWSSFVEAYRDHLEPGPKPSEIGRFVGEGGQPEPEEALPGGEVDPAQTAGEATIGDGSVVIAAITSCTNTSNPSVMLAAGLLAKRAVEAGLSAKPWVKTSLAPGSRVVTDYLDAAGLTPYLDKLGFGLVGYGCTTCIGNSGPLPDEVAEQIEERDLTVAAVLSGNRNFEGRIHALVRGSYLASPPLVVAYALAGRVDVDLTTEPIGHADGTPVFLRDVWPSPDEITEAVTQAVTAEQFRAQYARIFDGDERWNALDSPTGAMYAWDPDSTYVQEPPFFAGLDQADAEPTDVIGARVLVKVGDSVTTDHISPAGAIKPDSPAGRYLLERGVGQPDFNSYGSRRGNHEVMLRGTFANVRLRNELAPDTEGPWTTHLPGGEVTTIYDAATRYRDEGVPLVVLAGKEYGSGSSRDWAAKGPSLLGVRVVIAESYERIHRSNLVGMGILPLQYEAGSSASSLGLDGTETYGVRGIAGALQPGLQVTVDATRADGSVVSFPATVRIDQPAELEYYRNGGVLRTVVRGLLP
;
A
#
# COMPACT_ATOMS: atom_id res chain seq x y z
N THR A 1 2.35 5.13 -13.04
CA THR A 1 1.01 5.16 -13.70
C THR A 1 0.43 6.57 -13.90
N MET A 2 0.95 7.62 -13.22
CA MET A 2 0.48 9.01 -13.40
C MET A 2 0.53 9.52 -14.84
N ILE A 3 1.45 9.02 -15.66
CA ILE A 3 1.58 9.37 -17.07
C ILE A 3 0.30 9.09 -17.87
N ASN A 4 -0.54 8.18 -17.38
CA ASN A 4 -1.84 7.88 -17.99
C ASN A 4 -2.79 9.08 -18.00
N GLY A 5 -2.63 10.03 -17.07
CA GLY A 5 -3.35 11.30 -17.07
C GLY A 5 -3.06 12.17 -18.29
N LEU A 6 -1.90 12.00 -18.92
CA LEU A 6 -1.48 12.69 -20.15
C LEU A 6 -1.93 11.98 -21.43
N GLY A 7 -2.68 10.88 -21.36
CA GLY A 7 -3.04 10.08 -22.52
C GLY A 7 -1.93 9.15 -23.03
N VAL A 8 -0.96 8.84 -22.16
CA VAL A 8 0.12 7.88 -22.46
C VAL A 8 -0.16 6.60 -21.68
N LEU A 9 -0.27 5.47 -22.39
CA LEU A 9 -0.49 4.18 -21.76
C LEU A 9 0.76 3.73 -21.02
N GLY A 10 0.67 3.71 -19.69
CA GLY A 10 1.73 3.23 -18.80
C GLY A 10 1.13 2.40 -17.67
N TRP A 11 1.78 1.31 -17.32
CA TRP A 11 1.36 0.48 -16.20
C TRP A 11 2.53 0.06 -15.32
N GLY A 12 2.21 -0.22 -14.06
CA GLY A 12 3.17 -0.75 -13.11
C GLY A 12 3.47 -2.22 -13.37
N VAL A 13 4.74 -2.57 -13.34
CA VAL A 13 5.23 -3.95 -13.42
C VAL A 13 5.91 -4.35 -12.11
N GLY A 14 6.05 -5.65 -11.85
CA GLY A 14 6.85 -6.18 -10.77
C GLY A 14 8.35 -5.92 -10.97
N GLY A 15 9.14 -5.97 -9.90
CA GLY A 15 10.60 -5.87 -9.99
C GLY A 15 11.19 -6.94 -10.91
N ILE A 16 10.73 -8.18 -10.81
CA ILE A 16 11.16 -9.30 -11.66
C ILE A 16 10.81 -9.06 -13.14
N GLU A 17 9.61 -8.54 -13.41
CA GLU A 17 9.19 -8.16 -14.77
C GLU A 17 10.06 -7.01 -15.32
N ALA A 18 10.38 -6.01 -14.48
CA ALA A 18 11.27 -4.91 -14.88
C ALA A 18 12.68 -5.40 -15.16
N GLU A 19 13.23 -6.30 -14.34
CA GLU A 19 14.53 -6.93 -14.56
C GLU A 19 14.54 -7.69 -15.89
N ALA A 20 13.51 -8.47 -16.20
CA ALA A 20 13.37 -9.18 -17.47
C ALA A 20 13.31 -8.22 -18.66
N ALA A 21 12.53 -7.14 -18.57
CA ALA A 21 12.41 -6.13 -19.62
C ALA A 21 13.74 -5.40 -19.88
N MET A 22 14.49 -5.05 -18.83
CA MET A 22 15.83 -4.44 -18.97
C MET A 22 16.84 -5.39 -19.63
N LEU A 23 16.64 -6.70 -19.50
CA LEU A 23 17.44 -7.74 -20.16
C LEU A 23 16.91 -8.09 -21.57
N GLY A 24 16.01 -7.28 -22.13
CA GLY A 24 15.49 -7.44 -23.48
C GLY A 24 14.47 -8.56 -23.66
N GLN A 25 13.89 -9.07 -22.58
CA GLN A 25 12.88 -10.10 -22.67
C GLN A 25 11.50 -9.51 -23.02
N PRO A 26 10.73 -10.14 -23.93
CA PRO A 26 9.39 -9.71 -24.25
C PRO A 26 8.45 -9.95 -23.08
N MET A 27 7.59 -8.97 -22.80
CA MET A 27 6.52 -9.11 -21.83
C MET A 27 5.23 -9.48 -22.55
N PHE A 28 4.63 -10.59 -22.15
CA PHE A 28 3.36 -11.06 -22.70
C PHE A 28 2.22 -10.71 -21.75
N LEU A 29 1.20 -10.07 -22.29
CA LEU A 29 -0.04 -9.76 -21.56
C LEU A 29 -1.21 -10.45 -22.27
N PRO A 30 -2.16 -11.03 -21.53
CA PRO A 30 -3.44 -11.41 -22.14
C PRO A 30 -4.13 -10.14 -22.64
N GLN A 31 -4.95 -10.28 -23.70
CA GLN A 31 -5.76 -9.15 -24.16
C GLN A 31 -6.67 -8.68 -23.03
N PRO A 32 -6.52 -7.42 -22.57
CA PRO A 32 -7.30 -6.94 -21.43
C PRO A 32 -8.76 -6.69 -21.82
N VAL A 33 -9.66 -6.90 -20.88
CA VAL A 33 -10.98 -6.28 -20.90
C VAL A 33 -10.80 -4.77 -20.68
N VAL A 34 -11.51 -3.94 -21.45
CA VAL A 34 -11.48 -2.48 -21.29
C VAL A 34 -12.79 -2.04 -20.66
N VAL A 35 -12.70 -1.48 -19.45
CA VAL A 35 -13.81 -0.90 -18.70
C VAL A 35 -13.82 0.61 -18.90
N GLY A 36 -14.87 1.15 -19.53
CA GLY A 36 -15.06 2.58 -19.68
C GLY A 36 -15.66 3.18 -18.41
N VAL A 37 -15.06 4.26 -17.87
CA VAL A 37 -15.65 5.06 -16.80
C VAL A 37 -16.21 6.34 -17.39
N ARG A 38 -17.56 6.45 -17.46
CA ARG A 38 -18.26 7.64 -17.93
C ARG A 38 -18.29 8.67 -16.82
N VAL A 39 -17.58 9.77 -17.01
CA VAL A 39 -17.51 10.89 -16.06
C VAL A 39 -18.50 11.96 -16.45
N SER A 40 -19.34 12.39 -15.51
CA SER A 40 -20.34 13.48 -15.69
C SER A 40 -20.29 14.47 -14.55
N GLY A 41 -20.84 15.68 -14.77
CA GLY A 41 -20.94 16.72 -13.75
C GLY A 41 -19.60 17.40 -13.43
N ALA A 42 -19.54 18.01 -12.24
CA ALA A 42 -18.35 18.68 -11.71
C ALA A 42 -18.25 18.45 -10.19
N LEU A 43 -17.05 18.52 -9.63
CA LEU A 43 -16.82 18.33 -8.19
C LEU A 43 -17.51 19.43 -7.37
N PRO A 44 -18.22 19.09 -6.27
CA PRO A 44 -18.76 20.06 -5.34
C PRO A 44 -17.67 20.87 -4.63
N ALA A 45 -18.00 22.11 -4.24
CA ALA A 45 -17.11 22.91 -3.41
C ALA A 45 -16.79 22.19 -2.08
N GLY A 46 -15.54 22.25 -1.68
CA GLY A 46 -15.05 21.57 -0.45
C GLY A 46 -14.59 20.13 -0.66
N THR A 47 -14.77 19.55 -1.86
CA THR A 47 -14.19 18.25 -2.22
C THR A 47 -12.87 18.42 -2.97
N THR A 48 -12.07 17.37 -3.00
CA THR A 48 -10.75 17.34 -3.62
C THR A 48 -10.60 16.16 -4.58
N ALA A 49 -9.55 16.18 -5.41
CA ALA A 49 -9.18 15.03 -6.23
C ALA A 49 -8.95 13.76 -5.40
N THR A 50 -8.57 13.91 -4.12
CA THR A 50 -8.43 12.78 -3.21
C THR A 50 -9.76 12.10 -2.91
N ASP A 51 -10.80 12.87 -2.60
CA ASP A 51 -12.15 12.33 -2.36
C ASP A 51 -12.68 11.59 -3.59
N LEU A 52 -12.41 12.15 -4.76
CA LEU A 52 -12.76 11.54 -6.04
C LEU A 52 -12.05 10.21 -6.24
N VAL A 53 -10.73 10.15 -6.06
CA VAL A 53 -9.97 8.91 -6.29
C VAL A 53 -10.30 7.83 -5.26
N LEU A 54 -10.60 8.18 -4.01
CA LEU A 54 -11.03 7.22 -3.00
C LEU A 54 -12.41 6.62 -3.36
N THR A 55 -13.35 7.46 -3.80
CA THR A 55 -14.66 7.00 -4.29
C THR A 55 -14.52 6.10 -5.52
N LEU A 56 -13.66 6.46 -6.47
CA LEU A 56 -13.37 5.65 -7.64
C LEU A 56 -12.77 4.30 -7.26
N THR A 57 -11.83 4.30 -6.30
CA THR A 57 -11.17 3.09 -5.83
C THR A 57 -12.16 2.09 -5.22
N GLU A 58 -13.09 2.56 -4.38
CA GLU A 58 -14.17 1.75 -3.84
C GLU A 58 -15.03 1.15 -4.97
N LYS A 59 -15.50 1.98 -5.91
CA LYS A 59 -16.38 1.57 -7.01
C LYS A 59 -15.73 0.55 -7.94
N LEU A 60 -14.49 0.80 -8.39
CA LEU A 60 -13.78 -0.09 -9.30
C LEU A 60 -13.37 -1.40 -8.63
N ARG A 61 -13.01 -1.35 -7.35
CA ARG A 61 -12.72 -2.58 -6.58
C ARG A 61 -13.96 -3.45 -6.41
N ALA A 62 -15.10 -2.85 -6.11
CA ALA A 62 -16.38 -3.54 -6.02
C ALA A 62 -16.84 -4.10 -7.38
N HIS A 63 -16.54 -3.41 -8.49
CA HIS A 63 -16.83 -3.86 -9.85
C HIS A 63 -15.94 -5.05 -10.28
N GLY A 64 -14.70 -5.11 -9.78
CA GLY A 64 -13.81 -6.24 -10.06
C GLY A 64 -12.93 -6.06 -11.31
N VAL A 65 -12.19 -4.97 -11.39
CA VAL A 65 -11.34 -4.60 -12.56
C VAL A 65 -9.93 -5.22 -12.54
N VAL A 66 -9.68 -6.24 -11.72
CA VAL A 66 -8.35 -6.87 -11.65
C VAL A 66 -7.94 -7.43 -13.02
N GLY A 67 -6.80 -6.98 -13.55
CA GLY A 67 -6.30 -7.36 -14.86
C GLY A 67 -6.90 -6.60 -16.05
N SER A 68 -7.93 -5.78 -15.84
CA SER A 68 -8.55 -4.95 -16.86
C SER A 68 -7.78 -3.65 -17.11
N PHE A 69 -8.04 -3.01 -18.25
CA PHE A 69 -7.73 -1.60 -18.47
C PHE A 69 -8.96 -0.77 -18.14
N VAL A 70 -8.75 0.39 -17.56
CA VAL A 70 -9.77 1.41 -17.32
C VAL A 70 -9.51 2.59 -18.25
N GLU A 71 -10.54 3.06 -18.95
CA GLU A 71 -10.46 4.25 -19.79
C GLU A 71 -11.55 5.24 -19.41
N PHE A 72 -11.16 6.50 -19.18
CA PHE A 72 -12.08 7.56 -18.77
C PHE A 72 -12.63 8.30 -19.99
N PHE A 73 -13.93 8.57 -19.99
CA PHE A 73 -14.61 9.29 -21.05
C PHE A 73 -15.80 10.10 -20.51
N GLY A 74 -16.48 10.85 -21.36
CA GLY A 74 -17.64 11.67 -20.97
C GLY A 74 -17.31 13.14 -20.77
N ASP A 75 -18.34 13.99 -20.75
CA ASP A 75 -18.19 15.46 -20.75
C ASP A 75 -17.67 16.01 -19.41
N GLY A 76 -17.85 15.28 -18.30
CA GLY A 76 -17.31 15.65 -16.99
C GLY A 76 -15.77 15.73 -16.96
N LEU A 77 -15.06 15.10 -17.92
CA LEU A 77 -13.60 15.18 -18.01
C LEU A 77 -13.08 16.61 -18.19
N SER A 78 -13.84 17.47 -18.84
CA SER A 78 -13.46 18.89 -19.06
C SER A 78 -13.44 19.71 -17.78
N SER A 79 -14.06 19.22 -16.68
CA SER A 79 -14.01 19.84 -15.36
C SER A 79 -12.80 19.34 -14.51
N LEU A 80 -12.05 18.35 -14.97
CA LEU A 80 -10.88 17.79 -14.26
C LEU A 80 -9.59 18.31 -14.86
N GLU A 81 -8.76 18.93 -14.03
CA GLU A 81 -7.41 19.31 -14.41
C GLU A 81 -6.52 18.07 -14.61
N LEU A 82 -5.40 18.24 -15.30
CA LEU A 82 -4.49 17.11 -15.51
C LEU A 82 -3.94 16.52 -14.20
N ALA A 83 -3.71 17.34 -13.19
CA ALA A 83 -3.24 16.89 -11.89
C ALA A 83 -4.26 15.96 -11.20
N ASP A 84 -5.56 16.23 -11.36
CA ASP A 84 -6.63 15.37 -10.84
C ASP A 84 -6.64 14.03 -11.58
N ARG A 85 -6.55 14.06 -12.92
CA ARG A 85 -6.47 12.85 -13.76
C ARG A 85 -5.24 11.99 -13.40
N ALA A 86 -4.10 12.63 -13.16
CA ALA A 86 -2.88 11.96 -12.73
C ALA A 86 -3.07 11.29 -11.35
N THR A 87 -3.82 11.92 -10.43
CA THR A 87 -4.20 11.37 -9.14
C THR A 87 -5.04 10.09 -9.31
N LEU A 88 -6.06 10.11 -10.17
CA LEU A 88 -6.89 8.94 -10.46
C LEU A 88 -6.08 7.80 -11.07
N SER A 89 -5.24 8.11 -12.05
CA SER A 89 -4.37 7.12 -12.71
C SER A 89 -3.33 6.52 -11.76
N ASN A 90 -2.86 7.27 -10.78
CA ASN A 90 -1.84 6.83 -9.83
C ASN A 90 -2.35 5.68 -8.93
N MET A 91 -3.61 5.72 -8.53
CA MET A 91 -4.21 4.68 -7.68
C MET A 91 -4.73 3.46 -8.47
N CYS A 92 -4.33 3.33 -9.74
CA CYS A 92 -4.66 2.18 -10.56
C CYS A 92 -4.33 0.82 -9.89
N PRO A 93 -3.17 0.61 -9.27
CA PRO A 93 -2.89 -0.62 -8.53
C PRO A 93 -3.80 -0.84 -7.32
N GLU A 94 -4.24 0.24 -6.67
CA GLU A 94 -5.08 0.17 -5.47
C GLU A 94 -6.50 -0.32 -5.79
N TYR A 95 -7.08 0.10 -6.93
CA TYR A 95 -8.35 -0.48 -7.37
C TYR A 95 -8.20 -1.75 -8.23
N GLY A 96 -6.98 -2.18 -8.51
CA GLY A 96 -6.67 -3.49 -9.11
C GLY A 96 -6.57 -3.50 -10.63
N ALA A 97 -6.75 -2.38 -11.33
CA ALA A 97 -6.61 -2.33 -12.78
C ALA A 97 -5.15 -2.39 -13.22
N THR A 98 -4.90 -2.85 -14.44
CA THR A 98 -3.56 -2.88 -15.03
C THR A 98 -3.11 -1.50 -15.45
N ALA A 99 -3.99 -0.73 -16.08
CA ALA A 99 -3.80 0.67 -16.47
C ALA A 99 -5.12 1.42 -16.36
N ALA A 100 -5.06 2.72 -16.12
CA ALA A 100 -6.22 3.59 -16.08
C ALA A 100 -5.85 4.93 -16.71
N PHE A 101 -6.31 5.19 -17.91
CA PHE A 101 -5.82 6.30 -18.71
C PHE A 101 -6.93 7.22 -19.23
N PHE A 102 -6.52 8.44 -19.53
CA PHE A 102 -7.36 9.51 -20.01
C PHE A 102 -7.07 9.81 -21.48
N PRO A 103 -8.04 10.34 -22.23
CA PRO A 103 -7.79 10.84 -23.56
C PRO A 103 -6.93 12.10 -23.53
N VAL A 104 -6.26 12.38 -24.65
CA VAL A 104 -5.58 13.66 -24.89
C VAL A 104 -6.64 14.70 -25.25
N ASP A 105 -6.67 15.83 -24.55
CA ASP A 105 -7.56 16.97 -24.78
C ASP A 105 -6.89 18.31 -24.41
N ASP A 106 -7.69 19.39 -24.33
CA ASP A 106 -7.20 20.73 -24.00
C ASP A 106 -6.54 20.81 -22.61
N ALA A 107 -6.96 20.00 -21.63
CA ALA A 107 -6.30 19.96 -20.31
C ALA A 107 -4.87 19.40 -20.42
N THR A 108 -4.63 18.40 -21.26
CA THR A 108 -3.30 17.89 -21.56
C THR A 108 -2.39 18.97 -22.16
N LEU A 109 -2.90 19.70 -23.16
CA LEU A 109 -2.14 20.79 -23.81
C LEU A 109 -1.85 21.94 -22.86
N THR A 110 -2.84 22.32 -22.05
CA THR A 110 -2.68 23.37 -21.02
C THR A 110 -1.58 23.01 -20.04
N TYR A 111 -1.58 21.78 -19.53
CA TYR A 111 -0.52 21.32 -18.62
C TYR A 111 0.86 21.30 -19.26
N LEU A 112 0.99 20.83 -20.49
CA LEU A 112 2.28 20.84 -21.21
C LEU A 112 2.82 22.26 -21.38
N ARG A 113 1.96 23.22 -21.77
CA ARG A 113 2.35 24.63 -21.86
C ARG A 113 2.69 25.24 -20.51
N PHE A 114 1.88 24.98 -19.50
CA PHE A 114 2.07 25.47 -18.14
C PHE A 114 3.40 24.99 -17.53
N THR A 115 3.84 23.77 -17.83
CA THR A 115 5.11 23.22 -17.36
C THR A 115 6.30 23.51 -18.28
N GLY A 116 6.15 24.47 -19.23
CA GLY A 116 7.22 24.98 -20.08
C GLY A 116 7.57 24.12 -21.30
N ARG A 117 6.66 23.21 -21.70
CA ARG A 117 6.83 22.26 -22.82
C ARG A 117 5.94 22.64 -24.03
N GLY A 118 5.98 23.90 -24.45
CA GLY A 118 5.13 24.42 -25.53
C GLY A 118 5.27 23.67 -26.84
N ASP A 119 6.50 23.41 -27.29
CA ASP A 119 6.76 22.69 -28.56
C ASP A 119 6.18 21.25 -28.51
N ALA A 120 6.27 20.59 -27.36
CA ALA A 120 5.68 19.27 -27.16
C ALA A 120 4.14 19.34 -27.17
N ALA A 121 3.55 20.42 -26.63
CA ALA A 121 2.11 20.64 -26.68
C ALA A 121 1.63 20.79 -28.13
N ASP A 122 2.30 21.60 -28.91
CA ASP A 122 1.95 21.84 -30.32
C ASP A 122 2.08 20.55 -31.16
N LEU A 123 3.16 19.79 -30.96
CA LEU A 123 3.33 18.47 -31.61
C LEU A 123 2.22 17.51 -31.21
N THR A 124 1.92 17.41 -29.92
CA THR A 124 0.86 16.53 -29.39
C THR A 124 -0.49 16.89 -29.99
N GLU A 125 -0.81 18.19 -30.04
CA GLU A 125 -2.06 18.68 -30.61
C GLU A 125 -2.21 18.28 -32.08
N HIS A 126 -1.19 18.57 -32.92
CA HIS A 126 -1.24 18.24 -34.33
C HIS A 126 -1.34 16.74 -34.57
N TYR A 127 -0.49 15.95 -33.90
CA TYR A 127 -0.47 14.50 -34.07
C TYR A 127 -1.79 13.86 -33.66
N THR A 128 -2.31 14.18 -32.48
CA THR A 128 -3.54 13.54 -31.96
C THR A 128 -4.76 13.94 -32.75
N LYS A 129 -4.85 15.17 -33.26
CA LYS A 129 -5.93 15.61 -34.15
C LYS A 129 -5.88 14.88 -35.49
N GLU A 130 -4.71 14.73 -36.11
CA GLU A 130 -4.55 13.98 -37.37
C GLU A 130 -4.84 12.49 -37.22
N GLN A 131 -4.54 11.90 -36.07
CA GLN A 131 -4.80 10.51 -35.77
C GLN A 131 -6.25 10.24 -35.26
N GLY A 132 -7.07 11.29 -35.06
CA GLY A 132 -8.41 11.14 -34.49
C GLY A 132 -8.42 10.69 -33.01
N LEU A 133 -7.34 10.97 -32.27
CA LEU A 133 -7.17 10.63 -30.86
C LEU A 133 -7.45 11.81 -29.90
N PHE A 134 -7.60 13.02 -30.45
CA PHE A 134 -7.88 14.22 -29.65
C PHE A 134 -9.35 14.28 -29.28
N ARG A 135 -9.66 14.26 -27.97
CA ARG A 135 -11.03 14.32 -27.45
C ARG A 135 -11.56 15.75 -27.43
N ARG A 136 -12.83 15.90 -27.80
CA ARG A 136 -13.62 17.14 -27.64
C ARG A 136 -14.94 16.82 -26.95
N ASP A 137 -15.52 17.80 -26.26
CA ASP A 137 -16.87 17.68 -25.71
C ASP A 137 -17.88 17.44 -26.85
N GLY A 138 -18.78 16.48 -26.60
CA GLY A 138 -19.77 16.08 -27.60
C GLY A 138 -19.27 15.10 -28.68
N ASP A 139 -18.01 14.64 -28.62
CA ASP A 139 -17.55 13.56 -29.47
C ASP A 139 -18.35 12.26 -29.20
N PRO A 140 -18.54 11.38 -30.20
CA PRO A 140 -19.16 10.09 -29.99
C PRO A 140 -18.45 9.28 -28.89
N GLU A 141 -19.23 8.69 -27.97
CA GLU A 141 -18.67 7.84 -26.92
C GLU A 141 -18.00 6.59 -27.52
N PRO A 142 -16.80 6.22 -27.05
CA PRO A 142 -16.16 4.98 -27.42
C PRO A 142 -16.97 3.76 -26.98
N VAL A 143 -16.77 2.62 -27.64
CA VAL A 143 -17.40 1.34 -27.29
C VAL A 143 -16.45 0.53 -26.40
N PHE A 144 -16.91 0.20 -25.20
CA PHE A 144 -16.16 -0.56 -24.22
C PHE A 144 -16.77 -1.95 -24.00
N SER A 145 -16.01 -2.85 -23.40
CA SER A 145 -16.54 -4.16 -22.97
C SER A 145 -17.59 -3.99 -21.87
N GLU A 146 -17.35 -3.07 -20.95
CA GLU A 146 -18.21 -2.71 -19.82
C GLU A 146 -18.14 -1.19 -19.58
N VAL A 147 -19.18 -0.62 -18.99
CA VAL A 147 -19.24 0.80 -18.66
C VAL A 147 -19.69 1.00 -17.22
N LEU A 148 -18.98 1.87 -16.51
CA LEU A 148 -19.31 2.32 -15.16
C LEU A 148 -19.57 3.82 -15.17
N ASP A 149 -20.65 4.28 -14.54
CA ASP A 149 -20.99 5.72 -14.43
C ASP A 149 -20.36 6.33 -13.16
N LEU A 150 -19.78 7.51 -13.31
CA LEU A 150 -19.19 8.32 -12.24
C LEU A 150 -19.69 9.75 -12.33
N ASP A 151 -20.67 10.10 -11.49
CA ASP A 151 -21.15 11.47 -11.34
C ASP A 151 -20.29 12.22 -10.33
N LEU A 152 -19.53 13.23 -10.79
CA LEU A 152 -18.68 14.06 -9.95
C LEU A 152 -19.48 14.84 -8.89
N ALA A 153 -20.75 15.18 -9.18
CA ALA A 153 -21.59 15.89 -8.21
C ALA A 153 -21.95 15.05 -6.98
N SER A 154 -21.77 13.74 -7.05
CA SER A 154 -22.01 12.81 -5.92
C SER A 154 -20.82 12.66 -4.97
N ILE A 155 -19.68 13.26 -5.27
CA ILE A 155 -18.47 13.14 -4.45
C ILE A 155 -18.61 13.96 -3.17
N GLU A 156 -18.23 13.37 -2.06
CA GLU A 156 -18.25 14.01 -0.74
C GLU A 156 -16.88 13.87 -0.03
N PRO A 157 -16.54 14.76 0.91
CA PRO A 157 -15.33 14.65 1.69
C PRO A 157 -15.23 13.28 2.39
N SER A 158 -14.12 12.59 2.18
CA SER A 158 -13.96 11.19 2.57
C SER A 158 -12.55 10.87 3.01
N LEU A 159 -12.43 9.81 3.79
CA LEU A 159 -11.18 9.10 4.04
C LEU A 159 -11.28 7.69 3.45
N ALA A 160 -10.16 6.96 3.40
CA ALA A 160 -10.21 5.51 3.19
C ALA A 160 -9.39 4.80 4.27
N GLY A 161 -10.01 3.84 4.91
CA GLY A 161 -9.43 3.08 6.02
C GLY A 161 -10.52 2.49 6.92
N PRO A 162 -10.10 1.92 8.05
CA PRO A 162 -8.76 2.02 8.66
C PRO A 162 -7.73 0.97 8.19
N ARG A 163 -8.06 0.10 7.22
CA ARG A 163 -7.20 -1.04 6.85
C ARG A 163 -6.78 -1.10 5.39
N ARG A 164 -7.60 -0.55 4.46
CA ARG A 164 -7.36 -0.71 3.02
C ARG A 164 -7.73 0.56 2.24
N PRO A 165 -7.12 0.79 1.06
CA PRO A 165 -7.42 1.98 0.25
C PRO A 165 -8.86 2.02 -0.30
N GLN A 166 -9.51 0.87 -0.47
CA GLN A 166 -10.87 0.76 -0.96
C GLN A 166 -11.94 0.87 0.14
N ASP A 167 -11.55 0.89 1.41
CA ASP A 167 -12.47 1.06 2.53
C ASP A 167 -12.82 2.54 2.71
N ARG A 168 -13.50 3.13 1.72
CA ARG A 168 -13.89 4.55 1.77
C ARG A 168 -14.92 4.78 2.87
N VAL A 169 -14.77 5.86 3.57
CA VAL A 169 -15.68 6.29 4.64
C VAL A 169 -15.92 7.80 4.54
N ALA A 170 -17.18 8.22 4.60
CA ALA A 170 -17.53 9.64 4.67
C ALA A 170 -16.94 10.27 5.95
N LEU A 171 -16.57 11.55 5.88
CA LEU A 171 -15.90 12.26 6.97
C LEU A 171 -16.68 12.20 8.31
N SER A 172 -18.01 12.19 8.26
CA SER A 172 -18.90 12.04 9.42
C SER A 172 -18.90 10.64 10.05
N ASN A 173 -18.41 9.62 9.34
CA ASN A 173 -18.53 8.21 9.76
C ASN A 173 -17.17 7.57 10.15
N VAL A 174 -16.12 8.38 10.25
CA VAL A 174 -14.76 7.87 10.52
C VAL A 174 -14.70 7.12 11.84
N TRP A 175 -15.26 7.68 12.91
CA TRP A 175 -15.28 7.03 14.22
C TRP A 175 -16.05 5.71 14.22
N SER A 176 -17.25 5.67 13.63
CA SER A 176 -18.05 4.44 13.56
C SER A 176 -17.32 3.33 12.80
N SER A 177 -16.63 3.65 11.71
CA SER A 177 -15.82 2.69 10.96
C SER A 177 -14.63 2.17 11.77
N PHE A 178 -14.01 3.04 12.57
CA PHE A 178 -12.90 2.66 13.44
C PHE A 178 -13.36 1.69 14.53
N VAL A 179 -14.48 2.00 15.20
CA VAL A 179 -15.08 1.13 16.23
C VAL A 179 -15.49 -0.22 15.64
N GLU A 180 -16.07 -0.23 14.45
CA GLU A 180 -16.45 -1.49 13.79
C GLU A 180 -15.23 -2.36 13.49
N ALA A 181 -14.15 -1.75 12.95
CA ALA A 181 -12.94 -2.46 12.56
C ALA A 181 -12.15 -3.04 13.73
N TYR A 182 -12.20 -2.37 14.90
CA TYR A 182 -11.36 -2.70 16.07
C TYR A 182 -12.15 -3.01 17.33
N ARG A 183 -13.43 -3.37 17.21
CA ARG A 183 -14.33 -3.65 18.33
C ARG A 183 -13.75 -4.59 19.38
N ASP A 184 -12.99 -5.58 18.97
CA ASP A 184 -12.40 -6.59 19.86
C ASP A 184 -11.14 -6.08 20.59
N HIS A 185 -10.61 -4.93 20.18
CA HIS A 185 -9.38 -4.33 20.73
C HIS A 185 -9.67 -3.05 21.53
N LEU A 186 -10.83 -2.45 21.33
CA LEU A 186 -11.18 -1.24 22.08
C LEU A 186 -11.48 -1.60 23.53
N GLU A 187 -11.06 -0.76 24.47
CA GLU A 187 -11.36 -0.96 25.89
C GLU A 187 -12.86 -1.27 26.07
N PRO A 188 -13.24 -2.34 26.74
CA PRO A 188 -14.64 -2.57 27.03
C PRO A 188 -15.10 -1.44 27.93
N GLY A 189 -15.92 -0.54 27.41
CA GLY A 189 -16.76 0.30 28.25
C GLY A 189 -17.50 -0.57 29.26
N PRO A 190 -18.01 -0.03 30.37
CA PRO A 190 -18.67 -0.82 31.39
C PRO A 190 -19.67 -1.76 30.72
N LYS A 191 -19.47 -3.07 30.94
CA LYS A 191 -20.23 -4.12 30.25
C LYS A 191 -21.71 -3.82 30.33
N PRO A 192 -22.48 -3.74 29.25
CA PRO A 192 -23.91 -3.48 29.26
C PRO A 192 -24.69 -4.39 30.21
N SER A 193 -24.13 -5.57 30.54
CA SER A 193 -24.66 -6.52 31.50
C SER A 193 -24.70 -6.05 32.96
N GLU A 194 -23.78 -5.18 33.38
CA GLU A 194 -23.75 -4.67 34.75
C GLU A 194 -24.74 -3.53 34.94
N ILE A 195 -24.81 -2.61 33.96
CA ILE A 195 -25.79 -1.53 33.95
C ILE A 195 -27.22 -2.11 33.76
N GLY A 196 -27.39 -3.03 32.80
CA GLY A 196 -28.66 -3.68 32.55
C GLY A 196 -29.14 -4.53 33.73
N ARG A 197 -28.22 -5.14 34.49
CA ARG A 197 -28.53 -5.91 35.69
C ARG A 197 -28.90 -5.00 36.84
N PHE A 198 -28.16 -3.90 37.04
CA PHE A 198 -28.46 -2.89 38.06
C PHE A 198 -29.83 -2.22 37.84
N VAL A 199 -30.12 -1.83 36.58
CA VAL A 199 -31.44 -1.26 36.23
C VAL A 199 -32.54 -2.31 36.28
N GLY A 200 -32.25 -3.57 35.90
CA GLY A 200 -33.22 -4.69 36.01
C GLY A 200 -33.56 -5.09 37.46
N GLU A 201 -32.68 -4.80 38.41
CA GLU A 201 -32.86 -5.00 39.86
C GLU A 201 -33.47 -3.76 40.56
N GLY A 202 -33.87 -2.74 39.80
CA GLY A 202 -34.59 -1.56 40.32
C GLY A 202 -33.68 -0.43 40.83
N GLY A 203 -32.39 -0.47 40.53
CA GLY A 203 -31.46 0.61 40.81
C GLY A 203 -31.65 1.81 39.84
N GLN A 204 -31.63 3.02 40.37
CA GLN A 204 -31.55 4.24 39.56
C GLN A 204 -30.11 4.71 39.59
N PRO A 205 -29.46 4.97 38.40
CA PRO A 205 -28.13 5.56 38.37
C PRO A 205 -28.22 6.99 38.93
N GLU A 206 -27.29 7.35 39.83
CA GLU A 206 -27.17 8.73 40.26
C GLU A 206 -26.71 9.61 39.08
N PRO A 207 -27.19 10.88 39.02
CA PRO A 207 -26.91 11.76 37.86
C PRO A 207 -25.43 12.10 37.62
N GLU A 208 -24.51 11.73 38.50
CA GLU A 208 -23.08 12.00 38.41
C GLU A 208 -22.24 10.83 37.82
N GLU A 209 -22.85 9.67 37.59
CA GLU A 209 -22.22 8.52 36.90
C GLU A 209 -22.64 8.43 35.42
N ALA A 210 -22.89 9.55 34.76
CA ALA A 210 -22.96 9.61 33.32
C ALA A 210 -21.56 9.32 32.76
N LEU A 211 -21.53 8.27 31.94
CA LEU A 211 -20.42 7.75 31.13
C LEU A 211 -19.23 8.71 30.94
N PRO A 212 -17.99 8.26 30.99
CA PRO A 212 -16.85 9.05 30.59
C PRO A 212 -16.83 9.22 29.06
N GLY A 213 -17.72 10.04 28.54
CA GLY A 213 -17.47 10.93 27.45
C GLY A 213 -16.82 12.14 28.11
N GLY A 214 -15.60 11.99 28.59
CA GLY A 214 -14.96 13.05 29.35
C GLY A 214 -14.78 14.26 28.49
N GLU A 215 -15.53 15.33 28.78
CA GLU A 215 -15.06 16.67 28.56
C GLU A 215 -13.67 16.76 29.20
N VAL A 216 -12.62 16.72 28.40
CA VAL A 216 -11.26 17.04 28.85
C VAL A 216 -11.29 18.50 29.23
N ASP A 217 -11.23 18.78 30.53
CA ASP A 217 -11.13 20.13 31.08
C ASP A 217 -9.99 20.88 30.39
N PRO A 218 -10.24 22.00 29.67
CA PRO A 218 -9.23 22.76 28.99
C PRO A 218 -8.14 23.36 29.92
N ALA A 219 -8.33 23.29 31.22
CA ALA A 219 -7.40 23.82 32.22
C ALA A 219 -6.33 22.82 32.67
N GLN A 220 -6.30 21.57 32.21
CA GLN A 220 -5.29 20.57 32.58
C GLN A 220 -4.12 20.44 31.60
N THR A 221 -3.83 21.44 30.77
CA THR A 221 -2.75 21.43 29.79
C THR A 221 -1.40 21.89 30.38
N ALA A 222 -0.97 21.29 31.48
CA ALA A 222 0.41 21.36 31.96
C ALA A 222 0.84 20.08 32.68
N GLY A 223 0.29 18.93 32.26
CA GLY A 223 0.66 17.59 32.72
C GLY A 223 0.47 16.61 31.59
N GLU A 224 1.38 15.68 31.47
CA GLU A 224 1.53 14.56 30.53
C GLU A 224 0.37 14.37 29.54
N ALA A 225 0.65 14.55 28.25
CA ALA A 225 -0.35 14.38 27.19
C ALA A 225 -0.86 12.92 27.17
N THR A 226 -2.03 12.68 27.73
CA THR A 226 -2.61 11.34 27.81
C THR A 226 -3.33 11.03 26.50
N ILE A 227 -2.88 10.00 25.77
CA ILE A 227 -3.55 9.49 24.57
C ILE A 227 -4.52 8.36 24.94
N GLY A 228 -5.48 8.07 24.05
CA GLY A 228 -6.45 6.99 24.22
C GLY A 228 -6.72 6.29 22.88
N ASP A 229 -7.67 5.35 22.89
CA ASP A 229 -8.14 4.72 21.65
C ASP A 229 -8.66 5.77 20.67
N GLY A 230 -8.30 5.61 19.40
CA GLY A 230 -8.64 6.59 18.36
C GLY A 230 -7.75 7.84 18.33
N SER A 231 -6.75 7.99 19.21
CA SER A 231 -5.77 9.09 19.09
C SER A 231 -4.99 8.99 17.79
N VAL A 232 -4.85 10.11 17.07
CA VAL A 232 -3.98 10.22 15.91
C VAL A 232 -2.56 10.49 16.39
N VAL A 233 -1.67 9.55 16.15
CA VAL A 233 -0.25 9.65 16.56
C VAL A 233 0.71 9.93 15.41
N ILE A 234 0.23 9.79 14.16
CA ILE A 234 0.96 10.16 12.95
C ILE A 234 0.01 10.94 12.02
N ALA A 235 0.44 12.11 11.56
CA ALA A 235 -0.22 12.86 10.51
C ALA A 235 0.84 13.24 9.45
N ALA A 236 0.76 12.64 8.25
CA ALA A 236 1.81 12.77 7.27
C ALA A 236 1.30 13.22 5.89
N ILE A 237 1.80 14.37 5.42
CA ILE A 237 1.70 14.73 4.01
C ILE A 237 2.86 14.01 3.31
N THR A 238 2.55 12.90 2.65
CA THR A 238 3.56 12.02 2.06
C THR A 238 3.40 11.95 0.54
N SER A 239 4.50 11.64 -0.15
CA SER A 239 4.54 11.59 -1.60
C SER A 239 3.58 10.53 -2.18
N CYS A 240 3.56 10.44 -3.45
CA CYS A 240 2.79 9.63 -4.36
C CYS A 240 1.62 10.41 -4.98
N THR A 241 0.38 10.08 -4.61
CA THR A 241 -0.81 10.49 -5.33
C THR A 241 -1.08 11.99 -5.21
N ASN A 242 -1.13 12.49 -3.99
CA ASN A 242 -1.66 13.83 -3.71
C ASN A 242 -0.64 14.96 -3.87
N THR A 243 0.63 14.72 -3.55
CA THR A 243 1.64 15.79 -3.58
C THR A 243 2.04 16.26 -4.97
N SER A 244 1.63 15.54 -6.01
CA SER A 244 1.76 15.96 -7.42
C SER A 244 0.70 16.96 -7.86
N ASN A 245 -0.34 17.17 -7.06
CA ASN A 245 -1.42 18.10 -7.34
C ASN A 245 -1.21 19.40 -6.55
N PRO A 246 -0.86 20.52 -7.22
CA PRO A 246 -0.61 21.79 -6.55
C PRO A 246 -1.82 22.32 -5.79
N SER A 247 -3.04 22.09 -6.28
CA SER A 247 -4.27 22.60 -5.67
C SER A 247 -4.47 22.04 -4.26
N VAL A 248 -4.30 20.73 -4.05
CA VAL A 248 -4.46 20.13 -2.71
C VAL A 248 -3.29 20.45 -1.78
N MET A 249 -2.09 20.65 -2.33
CA MET A 249 -0.92 21.03 -1.53
C MET A 249 -1.00 22.48 -1.04
N LEU A 250 -1.39 23.40 -1.92
CA LEU A 250 -1.60 24.80 -1.54
C LEU A 250 -2.82 24.94 -0.62
N ALA A 251 -3.88 24.16 -0.82
CA ALA A 251 -5.01 24.08 0.11
C ALA A 251 -4.57 23.66 1.52
N ALA A 252 -3.68 22.66 1.65
CA ALA A 252 -3.12 22.27 2.94
C ALA A 252 -2.32 23.39 3.60
N GLY A 253 -1.49 24.09 2.83
CA GLY A 253 -0.72 25.25 3.31
C GLY A 253 -1.61 26.44 3.73
N LEU A 254 -2.67 26.73 2.96
CA LEU A 254 -3.65 27.79 3.29
C LEU A 254 -4.43 27.42 4.55
N LEU A 255 -4.85 26.16 4.71
CA LEU A 255 -5.49 25.69 5.94
C LEU A 255 -4.55 25.83 7.14
N ALA A 256 -3.29 25.40 6.99
CA ALA A 256 -2.28 25.55 8.04
C ALA A 256 -2.08 27.03 8.43
N LYS A 257 -2.03 27.94 7.46
CA LYS A 257 -1.95 29.39 7.69
C LYS A 257 -3.12 29.88 8.53
N ARG A 258 -4.35 29.59 8.11
CA ARG A 258 -5.56 30.03 8.83
C ARG A 258 -5.66 29.44 10.22
N ALA A 259 -5.31 28.16 10.39
CA ALA A 259 -5.29 27.50 11.68
C ALA A 259 -4.30 28.17 12.66
N VAL A 260 -3.07 28.44 12.20
CA VAL A 260 -2.06 29.13 13.00
C VAL A 260 -2.47 30.58 13.32
N GLU A 261 -3.04 31.30 12.36
CA GLU A 261 -3.55 32.66 12.56
C GLU A 261 -4.75 32.68 13.51
N ALA A 262 -5.55 31.63 13.54
CA ALA A 262 -6.62 31.42 14.53
C ALA A 262 -6.10 30.97 15.91
N GLY A 263 -4.79 30.75 16.09
CA GLY A 263 -4.20 30.35 17.36
C GLY A 263 -4.17 28.82 17.61
N LEU A 264 -4.42 28.00 16.60
CA LEU A 264 -4.35 26.55 16.73
C LEU A 264 -2.92 26.02 16.56
N SER A 265 -2.64 24.87 17.18
CA SER A 265 -1.40 24.10 17.02
C SER A 265 -1.74 22.60 16.87
N ALA A 266 -0.84 21.84 16.24
CA ALA A 266 -0.94 20.38 16.24
C ALA A 266 -0.81 19.85 17.67
N LYS A 267 -1.46 18.71 17.93
CA LYS A 267 -1.37 18.09 19.26
C LYS A 267 0.03 17.53 19.50
N PRO A 268 0.57 17.65 20.73
CA PRO A 268 1.96 17.31 21.03
C PRO A 268 2.29 15.82 20.83
N TRP A 269 1.30 14.94 20.89
CA TRP A 269 1.47 13.51 20.66
C TRP A 269 1.41 13.10 19.16
N VAL A 270 1.07 14.06 18.27
CA VAL A 270 0.97 13.78 16.83
C VAL A 270 2.31 14.05 16.17
N LYS A 271 2.92 13.00 15.65
CA LYS A 271 4.11 13.13 14.79
C LYS A 271 3.69 13.57 13.39
N THR A 272 4.01 14.82 13.07
CA THR A 272 3.73 15.41 11.75
C THR A 272 4.94 15.33 10.83
N SER A 273 4.72 15.28 9.50
CA SER A 273 5.81 15.32 8.52
C SER A 273 5.34 15.74 7.14
N LEU A 274 6.25 16.33 6.34
CA LEU A 274 6.07 16.65 4.93
C LEU A 274 7.14 15.94 4.10
N ALA A 275 6.71 15.11 3.14
CA ALA A 275 7.60 14.41 2.22
C ALA A 275 7.03 14.41 0.79
N PRO A 276 7.19 15.51 0.04
CA PRO A 276 6.63 15.61 -1.30
C PRO A 276 7.38 14.77 -2.33
N GLY A 277 6.76 14.49 -3.47
CA GLY A 277 7.35 13.72 -4.56
C GLY A 277 8.37 14.48 -5.39
N SER A 278 8.41 15.81 -5.30
CA SER A 278 9.25 16.68 -6.12
C SER A 278 9.67 17.94 -5.37
N ARG A 279 10.85 18.45 -5.67
CA ARG A 279 11.34 19.75 -5.16
C ARG A 279 10.50 20.93 -5.65
N VAL A 280 9.83 20.82 -6.78
CA VAL A 280 8.89 21.86 -7.25
C VAL A 280 7.80 22.14 -6.21
N VAL A 281 7.41 21.14 -5.41
CA VAL A 281 6.40 21.31 -4.36
C VAL A 281 6.89 22.27 -3.27
N THR A 282 8.11 22.11 -2.81
CA THR A 282 8.71 23.04 -1.84
C THR A 282 8.90 24.42 -2.43
N ASP A 283 9.34 24.52 -3.69
CA ASP A 283 9.52 25.79 -4.38
C ASP A 283 8.24 26.62 -4.44
N TYR A 284 7.08 26.00 -4.77
CA TYR A 284 5.83 26.77 -4.83
C TYR A 284 5.21 27.01 -3.44
N LEU A 285 5.40 26.14 -2.46
CA LEU A 285 4.98 26.40 -1.07
C LEU A 285 5.76 27.58 -0.48
N ASP A 286 7.05 27.67 -0.77
CA ASP A 286 7.88 28.80 -0.37
C ASP A 286 7.47 30.09 -1.09
N ALA A 287 7.22 30.02 -2.41
CA ALA A 287 6.76 31.16 -3.20
C ALA A 287 5.40 31.69 -2.72
N ALA A 288 4.52 30.78 -2.27
CA ALA A 288 3.23 31.15 -1.66
C ALA A 288 3.36 31.65 -0.21
N GLY A 289 4.53 31.57 0.41
CA GLY A 289 4.75 31.94 1.81
C GLY A 289 4.07 31.03 2.83
N LEU A 290 3.79 29.77 2.46
CA LEU A 290 3.02 28.81 3.26
C LEU A 290 3.89 27.86 4.09
N THR A 291 5.14 27.64 3.71
CA THR A 291 6.11 26.80 4.46
C THR A 291 6.22 27.16 5.93
N PRO A 292 6.32 28.44 6.34
CA PRO A 292 6.44 28.76 7.77
C PRO A 292 5.23 28.38 8.62
N TYR A 293 4.05 28.28 8.03
CA TYR A 293 2.84 27.87 8.73
C TYR A 293 2.76 26.35 8.86
N LEU A 294 3.17 25.60 7.82
CA LEU A 294 3.33 24.16 7.88
C LEU A 294 4.36 23.76 8.93
N ASP A 295 5.51 24.44 8.95
CA ASP A 295 6.57 24.21 9.95
C ASP A 295 6.09 24.47 11.38
N LYS A 296 5.28 25.52 11.62
CA LYS A 296 4.70 25.81 12.94
C LYS A 296 3.75 24.70 13.42
N LEU A 297 3.10 23.97 12.52
CA LEU A 297 2.31 22.80 12.84
C LEU A 297 3.14 21.51 12.84
N GLY A 298 4.48 21.61 12.70
CA GLY A 298 5.40 20.49 12.70
C GLY A 298 5.49 19.71 11.39
N PHE A 299 4.83 20.16 10.31
CA PHE A 299 4.96 19.58 8.97
C PHE A 299 6.27 20.01 8.29
N GLY A 300 7.40 19.80 8.96
CA GLY A 300 8.72 20.03 8.38
C GLY A 300 9.07 19.05 7.29
N LEU A 301 9.88 19.48 6.32
CA LEU A 301 10.39 18.65 5.25
C LEU A 301 11.33 17.56 5.79
N VAL A 302 10.96 16.29 5.65
CA VAL A 302 11.77 15.13 6.09
C VAL A 302 12.47 14.41 4.93
N GLY A 303 12.09 14.69 3.71
CA GLY A 303 12.68 14.09 2.50
C GLY A 303 11.78 14.23 1.29
N TYR A 304 12.23 13.69 0.16
CA TYR A 304 11.44 13.60 -1.06
C TYR A 304 11.21 12.15 -1.42
N GLY A 305 9.97 11.80 -1.78
CA GLY A 305 9.60 10.45 -2.18
C GLY A 305 8.84 9.68 -1.12
N CYS A 306 8.83 8.35 -1.25
CA CYS A 306 8.06 7.47 -0.37
C CYS A 306 8.68 7.39 1.02
N THR A 307 7.97 7.91 2.03
CA THR A 307 8.35 7.90 3.44
C THR A 307 7.29 7.19 4.28
N THR A 308 6.38 7.90 4.92
CA THR A 308 5.34 7.32 5.78
C THR A 308 4.51 6.24 5.08
N CYS A 309 4.13 6.44 3.82
CA CYS A 309 3.34 5.48 3.04
C CYS A 309 4.02 4.09 2.86
N ILE A 310 5.32 3.97 3.14
CA ILE A 310 6.07 2.70 3.08
C ILE A 310 6.60 2.27 4.46
N GLY A 311 6.16 2.91 5.54
CA GLY A 311 6.61 2.57 6.89
C GLY A 311 7.94 3.19 7.32
N ASN A 312 8.38 4.26 6.65
CA ASN A 312 9.60 4.99 6.99
C ASN A 312 9.30 6.27 7.79
N SER A 313 8.31 6.23 8.66
CA SER A 313 7.98 7.37 9.55
C SER A 313 9.02 7.59 10.66
N GLY A 314 9.90 6.63 10.86
CA GLY A 314 10.77 6.60 12.05
C GLY A 314 9.99 6.27 13.34
N PRO A 315 10.64 6.22 14.50
CA PRO A 315 9.99 5.89 15.77
C PRO A 315 8.97 6.96 16.17
N LEU A 316 7.95 6.58 16.91
CA LEU A 316 7.11 7.54 17.65
C LEU A 316 7.93 8.17 18.78
N PRO A 317 7.49 9.31 19.33
CA PRO A 317 8.04 9.82 20.60
C PRO A 317 7.94 8.73 21.67
N ASP A 318 8.99 8.59 22.50
CA ASP A 318 9.10 7.50 23.47
C ASP A 318 7.88 7.46 24.41
N GLU A 319 7.45 8.61 24.96
CA GLU A 319 6.28 8.72 25.83
C GLU A 319 4.97 8.25 25.17
N VAL A 320 4.84 8.45 23.85
CA VAL A 320 3.67 8.00 23.06
C VAL A 320 3.75 6.50 22.83
N ALA A 321 4.93 5.99 22.48
CA ALA A 321 5.15 4.56 22.27
C ALA A 321 4.90 3.75 23.54
N GLU A 322 5.43 4.21 24.69
CA GLU A 322 5.21 3.60 26.00
C GLU A 322 3.74 3.53 26.38
N GLN A 323 2.99 4.65 26.24
CA GLN A 323 1.54 4.66 26.54
C GLN A 323 0.76 3.67 25.66
N ILE A 324 1.12 3.54 24.34
CA ILE A 324 0.47 2.60 23.44
C ILE A 324 0.72 1.16 23.89
N GLU A 325 1.97 0.81 24.24
CA GLU A 325 2.35 -0.54 24.62
C GLU A 325 1.84 -0.92 26.02
N GLU A 326 1.94 -0.05 27.00
CA GLU A 326 1.50 -0.33 28.38
C GLU A 326 -0.01 -0.47 28.51
N ARG A 327 -0.77 0.27 27.69
CA ARG A 327 -2.24 0.29 27.74
C ARG A 327 -2.89 -0.44 26.60
N ASP A 328 -2.12 -1.10 25.72
CA ASP A 328 -2.57 -1.78 24.48
C ASP A 328 -3.55 -0.91 23.64
N LEU A 329 -3.22 0.36 23.47
CA LEU A 329 -4.10 1.31 22.81
C LEU A 329 -4.22 1.06 21.30
N THR A 330 -5.41 1.22 20.78
CA THR A 330 -5.68 1.21 19.34
C THR A 330 -5.65 2.63 18.80
N VAL A 331 -4.48 3.05 18.31
CA VAL A 331 -4.24 4.41 17.79
C VAL A 331 -4.28 4.46 16.26
N ALA A 332 -4.38 5.68 15.73
CA ALA A 332 -4.54 5.94 14.30
C ALA A 332 -3.39 6.73 13.67
N ALA A 333 -3.20 6.53 12.36
CA ALA A 333 -2.42 7.40 11.48
C ALA A 333 -3.34 7.99 10.40
N VAL A 334 -3.12 9.24 10.03
CA VAL A 334 -3.78 9.90 8.89
C VAL A 334 -2.70 10.39 7.92
N LEU A 335 -2.76 9.96 6.66
CA LEU A 335 -1.71 10.26 5.69
C LEU A 335 -2.27 10.51 4.28
N SER A 336 -1.61 11.36 3.51
CA SER A 336 -1.99 11.65 2.13
C SER A 336 -1.41 10.66 1.10
N GLY A 337 -1.08 9.46 1.54
CA GLY A 337 -0.57 8.38 0.69
C GLY A 337 -1.64 7.67 -0.13
N ASN A 338 -1.27 6.54 -0.71
CA ASN A 338 -2.16 5.68 -1.48
C ASN A 338 -2.33 4.27 -0.89
N ARG A 339 -1.61 3.93 0.18
CA ARG A 339 -1.65 2.63 0.84
C ARG A 339 -1.62 2.78 2.34
N ASN A 340 -2.51 2.06 3.01
CA ASN A 340 -2.69 2.11 4.46
C ASN A 340 -2.91 0.72 5.08
N PHE A 341 -2.38 -0.32 4.45
CA PHE A 341 -2.54 -1.68 4.95
C PHE A 341 -2.05 -1.82 6.38
N GLU A 342 -2.71 -2.67 7.15
CA GLU A 342 -2.42 -2.90 8.55
C GLU A 342 -0.96 -3.35 8.76
N GLY A 343 -0.28 -2.74 9.74
CA GLY A 343 1.15 -2.98 10.01
C GLY A 343 2.12 -2.37 9.00
N ARG A 344 1.62 -1.62 7.97
CA ARG A 344 2.47 -1.01 6.95
C ARG A 344 3.06 0.34 7.38
N ILE A 345 2.24 1.18 8.02
CA ILE A 345 2.62 2.57 8.31
C ILE A 345 3.56 2.65 9.51
N HIS A 346 3.19 1.99 10.61
CA HIS A 346 4.00 1.87 11.82
C HIS A 346 3.55 0.64 12.62
N ALA A 347 4.48 -0.06 13.27
CA ALA A 347 4.19 -1.31 14.00
C ALA A 347 3.20 -1.11 15.16
N LEU A 348 3.26 0.04 15.85
CA LEU A 348 2.39 0.37 16.98
C LEU A 348 1.04 0.97 16.56
N VAL A 349 0.84 1.30 15.28
CA VAL A 349 -0.40 1.92 14.78
C VAL A 349 -1.27 0.86 14.12
N ARG A 350 -2.47 0.63 14.66
CA ARG A 350 -3.43 -0.33 14.10
C ARG A 350 -4.25 0.28 12.98
N GLY A 351 -4.88 1.44 13.21
CA GLY A 351 -5.73 2.12 12.24
C GLY A 351 -4.95 3.10 11.37
N SER A 352 -5.12 3.03 10.05
CA SER A 352 -4.49 3.99 9.15
C SER A 352 -5.48 4.48 8.10
N TYR A 353 -5.59 5.79 7.96
CA TYR A 353 -6.52 6.44 7.03
C TYR A 353 -5.76 7.21 5.94
N LEU A 354 -6.19 7.01 4.69
CA LEU A 354 -5.82 7.86 3.57
C LEU A 354 -6.74 9.07 3.55
N ALA A 355 -6.18 10.26 3.38
CA ALA A 355 -6.91 11.52 3.36
C ALA A 355 -6.25 12.53 2.43
N SER A 356 -6.98 13.58 2.06
CA SER A 356 -6.38 14.72 1.36
C SER A 356 -5.38 15.45 2.25
N PRO A 357 -4.34 16.10 1.67
CA PRO A 357 -3.39 16.90 2.45
C PRO A 357 -4.03 17.91 3.41
N PRO A 358 -5.09 18.66 3.04
CA PRO A 358 -5.79 19.52 3.99
C PRO A 358 -6.40 18.76 5.17
N LEU A 359 -7.01 17.58 4.93
CA LEU A 359 -7.57 16.76 6.00
C LEU A 359 -6.48 16.15 6.91
N VAL A 360 -5.30 15.85 6.37
CA VAL A 360 -4.14 15.44 7.19
C VAL A 360 -3.78 16.54 8.18
N VAL A 361 -3.75 17.80 7.75
CA VAL A 361 -3.52 18.96 8.65
C VAL A 361 -4.64 19.08 9.67
N ALA A 362 -5.90 18.93 9.26
CA ALA A 362 -7.06 18.99 10.16
C ALA A 362 -6.99 17.92 11.28
N TYR A 363 -6.64 16.70 10.92
CA TYR A 363 -6.47 15.61 11.91
C TYR A 363 -5.25 15.78 12.81
N ALA A 364 -4.19 16.45 12.37
CA ALA A 364 -3.09 16.82 13.24
C ALA A 364 -3.52 17.84 14.31
N LEU A 365 -4.43 18.76 13.96
CA LEU A 365 -5.01 19.75 14.87
C LEU A 365 -6.00 19.10 15.84
N ALA A 366 -6.87 18.21 15.35
CA ALA A 366 -7.83 17.50 16.18
C ALA A 366 -7.15 16.46 17.10
N GLY A 367 -6.13 15.74 16.60
CA GLY A 367 -5.34 14.75 17.33
C GLY A 367 -6.06 13.43 17.59
N ARG A 368 -7.25 13.19 17.01
CA ARG A 368 -8.10 12.03 17.27
C ARG A 368 -9.04 11.76 16.09
N VAL A 369 -9.49 10.52 15.91
CA VAL A 369 -10.48 10.12 14.88
C VAL A 369 -11.90 10.01 15.39
N ASP A 370 -12.11 10.07 16.71
CA ASP A 370 -13.43 10.07 17.37
C ASP A 370 -14.06 11.48 17.41
N VAL A 371 -13.88 12.25 16.35
CA VAL A 371 -14.41 13.57 16.14
C VAL A 371 -15.07 13.66 14.77
N ASP A 372 -16.28 14.20 14.72
CA ASP A 372 -16.92 14.55 13.45
C ASP A 372 -16.50 15.95 13.00
N LEU A 373 -15.50 16.02 12.13
CA LEU A 373 -14.97 17.27 11.61
C LEU A 373 -15.99 18.12 10.83
N THR A 374 -17.18 17.58 10.50
CA THR A 374 -18.25 18.33 9.83
C THR A 374 -19.04 19.17 10.82
N THR A 375 -19.13 18.75 12.08
CA THR A 375 -20.01 19.34 13.11
C THR A 375 -19.28 19.76 14.38
N GLU A 376 -18.16 19.10 14.71
CA GLU A 376 -17.40 19.36 15.94
C GLU A 376 -16.17 20.24 15.67
N PRO A 377 -15.65 20.95 16.67
CA PRO A 377 -14.46 21.79 16.52
C PRO A 377 -13.20 20.94 16.34
N ILE A 378 -12.28 21.41 15.48
CA ILE A 378 -10.95 20.83 15.31
C ILE A 378 -9.97 21.25 16.41
N GLY A 379 -10.34 22.24 17.21
CA GLY A 379 -9.56 22.77 18.32
C GLY A 379 -10.20 23.99 18.94
N HIS A 380 -9.52 24.53 19.96
CA HIS A 380 -9.96 25.74 20.65
C HIS A 380 -8.78 26.74 20.68
N ALA A 381 -9.09 27.99 20.43
CA ALA A 381 -8.16 29.11 20.55
C ALA A 381 -8.68 30.09 21.62
N ASP A 382 -7.93 30.30 22.69
CA ASP A 382 -8.35 31.08 23.83
C ASP A 382 -9.75 30.73 24.38
N GLY A 383 -10.07 29.43 24.39
CA GLY A 383 -11.37 28.89 24.80
C GLY A 383 -12.50 28.99 23.77
N THR A 384 -12.22 29.56 22.59
CA THR A 384 -13.20 29.68 21.51
C THR A 384 -13.07 28.47 20.57
N PRO A 385 -14.15 27.74 20.28
CA PRO A 385 -14.10 26.60 19.34
C PRO A 385 -13.83 27.09 17.92
N VAL A 386 -12.93 26.40 17.22
CA VAL A 386 -12.61 26.61 15.80
C VAL A 386 -13.01 25.35 15.03
N PHE A 387 -13.83 25.52 14.00
CA PHE A 387 -14.33 24.42 13.19
C PHE A 387 -13.56 24.32 11.88
N LEU A 388 -13.60 23.15 11.25
CA LEU A 388 -12.94 22.92 9.97
C LEU A 388 -13.36 23.95 8.91
N ARG A 389 -14.66 24.28 8.84
CA ARG A 389 -15.22 25.28 7.90
C ARG A 389 -14.64 26.69 8.08
N ASP A 390 -14.16 27.04 9.27
CA ASP A 390 -13.62 28.37 9.57
C ASP A 390 -12.21 28.55 9.00
N VAL A 391 -11.49 27.46 8.80
CA VAL A 391 -10.11 27.45 8.30
C VAL A 391 -9.96 26.84 6.91
N TRP A 392 -11.02 26.21 6.36
CA TRP A 392 -10.99 25.62 5.02
C TRP A 392 -10.88 26.73 3.96
N PRO A 393 -9.89 26.65 3.01
CA PRO A 393 -9.76 27.67 1.96
C PRO A 393 -10.87 27.53 0.91
N SER A 394 -11.29 28.65 0.35
CA SER A 394 -12.24 28.66 -0.77
C SER A 394 -11.58 28.20 -2.08
N PRO A 395 -12.37 27.72 -3.07
CA PRO A 395 -11.84 27.36 -4.39
C PRO A 395 -11.12 28.52 -5.08
N ASP A 396 -11.61 29.75 -4.93
CA ASP A 396 -11.00 30.93 -5.54
C ASP A 396 -9.62 31.22 -4.94
N GLU A 397 -9.47 31.13 -3.61
CA GLU A 397 -8.17 31.30 -2.93
C GLU A 397 -7.16 30.23 -3.36
N ILE A 398 -7.61 28.98 -3.53
CA ILE A 398 -6.73 27.90 -4.02
C ILE A 398 -6.27 28.19 -5.44
N THR A 399 -7.20 28.57 -6.32
CA THR A 399 -6.91 28.92 -7.72
C THR A 399 -5.97 30.12 -7.83
N GLU A 400 -6.17 31.15 -7.01
CA GLU A 400 -5.29 32.31 -6.94
C GLU A 400 -3.88 31.91 -6.49
N ALA A 401 -3.77 31.11 -5.43
CA ALA A 401 -2.49 30.61 -4.93
C ALA A 401 -1.75 29.76 -5.98
N VAL A 402 -2.43 28.87 -6.68
CA VAL A 402 -1.84 28.08 -7.79
C VAL A 402 -1.32 29.02 -8.88
N THR A 403 -2.14 29.97 -9.32
CA THR A 403 -1.79 30.89 -10.41
C THR A 403 -0.57 31.77 -10.07
N GLN A 404 -0.46 32.20 -8.79
CA GLN A 404 0.62 33.08 -8.35
C GLN A 404 1.92 32.31 -8.01
N ALA A 405 1.81 31.15 -7.40
CA ALA A 405 2.97 30.46 -6.84
C ALA A 405 3.58 29.39 -7.72
N VAL A 406 2.80 28.79 -8.66
CA VAL A 406 3.31 27.71 -9.51
C VAL A 406 3.70 28.26 -10.90
N THR A 407 4.96 28.13 -11.27
CA THR A 407 5.51 28.74 -12.50
C THR A 407 6.28 27.75 -13.36
N ALA A 408 6.26 27.97 -14.68
CA ALA A 408 7.06 27.18 -15.62
C ALA A 408 8.57 27.25 -15.33
N GLU A 409 9.04 28.35 -14.75
CA GLU A 409 10.46 28.52 -14.41
C GLU A 409 10.90 27.54 -13.31
N GLN A 410 10.09 27.32 -12.28
CA GLN A 410 10.38 26.33 -11.24
C GLN A 410 10.56 24.93 -11.82
N PHE A 411 9.68 24.52 -12.75
CA PHE A 411 9.82 23.23 -13.44
C PHE A 411 11.12 23.16 -14.24
N ARG A 412 11.41 24.18 -15.05
CA ARG A 412 12.65 24.22 -15.84
C ARG A 412 13.90 24.18 -14.96
N ALA A 413 13.93 24.95 -13.89
CA ALA A 413 15.06 25.01 -12.97
C ALA A 413 15.32 23.66 -12.30
N GLN A 414 14.28 22.97 -11.83
CA GLN A 414 14.41 21.66 -11.19
C GLN A 414 14.80 20.58 -12.23
N TYR A 415 14.18 20.57 -13.41
CA TYR A 415 14.52 19.57 -14.45
C TYR A 415 15.90 19.76 -15.04
N ALA A 416 16.41 21.01 -15.15
CA ALA A 416 17.76 21.27 -15.61
C ALA A 416 18.84 20.65 -14.72
N ARG A 417 18.50 20.39 -13.46
CA ARG A 417 19.41 19.87 -12.43
C ARG A 417 19.10 18.43 -12.01
N ILE A 418 18.26 17.72 -12.76
CA ILE A 418 17.79 16.38 -12.36
C ILE A 418 18.91 15.35 -12.27
N PHE A 419 20.01 15.56 -13.02
CA PHE A 419 21.20 14.71 -13.02
C PHE A 419 22.30 15.22 -12.09
N ASP A 420 22.10 16.38 -11.43
CA ASP A 420 23.03 16.90 -10.44
C ASP A 420 22.81 16.11 -9.13
N GLY A 421 23.68 15.18 -8.82
CA GLY A 421 23.68 14.53 -7.51
C GLY A 421 24.02 15.55 -6.40
N ASP A 422 23.62 15.26 -5.16
CA ASP A 422 24.15 15.99 -4.01
C ASP A 422 25.61 15.58 -3.73
N GLU A 423 26.27 16.31 -2.82
CA GLU A 423 27.68 16.07 -2.46
C GLU A 423 27.92 14.62 -1.99
N ARG A 424 26.97 14.02 -1.26
CA ARG A 424 27.07 12.66 -0.73
C ARG A 424 26.99 11.64 -1.86
N TRP A 425 26.01 11.83 -2.79
CA TRP A 425 25.88 11.00 -3.97
C TRP A 425 27.13 11.03 -4.85
N ASN A 426 27.64 12.24 -5.11
CA ASN A 426 28.83 12.44 -5.96
C ASN A 426 30.14 11.96 -5.30
N ALA A 427 30.14 11.81 -3.96
CA ALA A 427 31.28 11.27 -3.21
C ALA A 427 31.30 9.73 -3.14
N LEU A 428 30.28 9.05 -3.63
CA LEU A 428 30.26 7.59 -3.65
C LEU A 428 31.26 7.06 -4.68
N ASP A 429 32.16 6.17 -4.24
CA ASP A 429 33.05 5.42 -5.12
C ASP A 429 32.22 4.53 -6.06
N SER A 430 32.37 4.72 -7.36
CA SER A 430 31.75 3.88 -8.37
C SER A 430 32.73 2.78 -8.83
N PRO A 431 32.41 1.50 -8.64
CA PRO A 431 33.24 0.41 -9.15
C PRO A 431 33.32 0.49 -10.67
N THR A 432 34.54 0.39 -11.23
CA THR A 432 34.80 0.46 -12.68
C THR A 432 35.08 -0.90 -13.32
N GLY A 433 34.98 -1.99 -12.54
CA GLY A 433 35.22 -3.36 -13.00
C GLY A 433 34.04 -3.93 -13.81
N ALA A 434 34.31 -4.94 -14.64
CA ALA A 434 33.28 -5.72 -15.34
C ALA A 434 32.46 -6.61 -14.38
N MET A 435 33.00 -6.91 -13.21
CA MET A 435 32.36 -7.72 -12.16
C MET A 435 32.13 -6.85 -10.93
N TYR A 436 30.98 -6.99 -10.30
CA TYR A 436 30.72 -6.37 -9.00
C TYR A 436 31.58 -7.06 -7.91
N ALA A 437 32.26 -6.25 -7.10
CA ALA A 437 33.05 -6.75 -5.98
C ALA A 437 32.13 -6.94 -4.75
N TRP A 438 31.64 -8.14 -4.58
CA TRP A 438 30.81 -8.48 -3.44
C TRP A 438 31.60 -8.41 -2.13
N ASP A 439 31.08 -7.71 -1.14
CA ASP A 439 31.60 -7.70 0.22
C ASP A 439 30.82 -8.74 1.06
N PRO A 440 31.44 -9.86 1.47
CA PRO A 440 30.76 -10.92 2.23
C PRO A 440 30.37 -10.47 3.65
N ASP A 441 30.98 -9.41 4.17
CA ASP A 441 30.70 -8.87 5.50
C ASP A 441 29.62 -7.79 5.47
N SER A 442 29.19 -7.35 4.29
CA SER A 442 28.14 -6.37 4.16
C SER A 442 26.81 -6.87 4.75
N THR A 443 26.20 -6.05 5.60
CA THR A 443 24.86 -6.32 6.16
C THR A 443 23.74 -5.67 5.37
N TYR A 444 24.05 -4.96 4.25
CA TYR A 444 23.10 -4.28 3.38
C TYR A 444 22.99 -4.88 1.97
N VAL A 445 24.11 -5.31 1.37
CA VAL A 445 24.14 -5.86 0.02
C VAL A 445 24.97 -7.13 0.01
N GLN A 446 24.37 -8.24 -0.43
CA GLN A 446 25.05 -9.54 -0.54
C GLN A 446 24.80 -10.16 -1.91
N GLU A 447 25.72 -11.02 -2.35
CA GLU A 447 25.53 -11.80 -3.57
C GLU A 447 24.25 -12.64 -3.46
N PRO A 448 23.29 -12.48 -4.41
CA PRO A 448 22.02 -13.17 -4.33
C PRO A 448 22.16 -14.66 -4.69
N PRO A 449 21.46 -15.58 -3.98
CA PRO A 449 21.58 -17.01 -4.19
C PRO A 449 20.84 -17.53 -5.44
N PHE A 450 20.12 -16.68 -6.16
CA PHE A 450 19.21 -17.09 -7.25
C PHE A 450 19.94 -17.68 -8.46
N PHE A 451 21.24 -17.42 -8.61
CA PHE A 451 22.06 -17.93 -9.71
C PHE A 451 22.91 -19.13 -9.34
N ALA A 452 22.83 -19.63 -8.12
CA ALA A 452 23.55 -20.83 -7.71
C ALA A 452 23.09 -22.05 -8.54
N GLY A 453 24.02 -22.86 -9.00
CA GLY A 453 23.73 -24.07 -9.79
C GLY A 453 23.19 -23.83 -11.19
N LEU A 454 23.50 -22.69 -11.83
CA LEU A 454 23.12 -22.40 -13.21
C LEU A 454 23.74 -23.36 -14.25
N ASP A 455 24.86 -23.95 -13.90
CA ASP A 455 25.58 -24.97 -14.68
C ASP A 455 24.89 -26.33 -14.69
N GLN A 456 23.95 -26.57 -13.79
CA GLN A 456 23.17 -27.79 -13.75
C GLN A 456 21.93 -27.67 -14.65
N ALA A 457 21.63 -28.73 -15.42
CA ALA A 457 20.36 -28.79 -16.13
C ALA A 457 19.21 -28.76 -15.12
N ASP A 458 18.17 -27.95 -15.39
CA ASP A 458 16.98 -27.98 -14.56
C ASP A 458 16.26 -29.33 -14.75
N ALA A 459 15.77 -29.86 -13.65
CA ALA A 459 14.91 -31.03 -13.71
C ALA A 459 13.55 -30.65 -14.32
N GLU A 460 13.00 -31.52 -15.18
CA GLU A 460 11.62 -31.35 -15.63
C GLU A 460 10.68 -31.21 -14.42
N PRO A 461 9.64 -30.35 -14.51
CA PRO A 461 8.68 -30.19 -13.45
C PRO A 461 8.08 -31.56 -13.04
N THR A 462 8.09 -31.83 -11.76
CA THR A 462 7.58 -33.08 -11.17
C THR A 462 6.38 -32.80 -10.29
N ASP A 463 5.57 -33.83 -10.08
CA ASP A 463 4.51 -33.77 -9.09
C ASP A 463 5.09 -33.45 -7.70
N VAL A 464 4.35 -32.68 -6.92
CA VAL A 464 4.73 -32.36 -5.55
C VAL A 464 4.18 -33.44 -4.63
N ILE A 465 5.04 -33.99 -3.78
CA ILE A 465 4.68 -35.10 -2.89
C ILE A 465 5.12 -34.78 -1.47
N GLY A 466 4.23 -35.02 -0.50
CA GLY A 466 4.55 -34.94 0.91
C GLY A 466 4.77 -33.53 1.44
N ALA A 467 4.21 -32.52 0.78
CA ALA A 467 4.37 -31.12 1.19
C ALA A 467 3.63 -30.81 2.49
N ARG A 468 4.17 -29.89 3.29
CA ARG A 468 3.54 -29.36 4.50
C ARG A 468 3.13 -27.91 4.31
N VAL A 469 2.05 -27.51 4.98
CA VAL A 469 1.63 -26.11 5.00
C VAL A 469 2.52 -25.32 5.93
N LEU A 470 3.18 -24.29 5.39
CA LEU A 470 3.98 -23.36 6.18
C LEU A 470 3.12 -22.23 6.73
N VAL A 471 2.18 -21.75 5.91
CA VAL A 471 1.31 -20.62 6.21
C VAL A 471 -0.09 -20.89 5.66
N LYS A 472 -1.12 -20.73 6.50
CA LYS A 472 -2.53 -20.73 6.11
C LYS A 472 -3.14 -19.39 6.52
N VAL A 473 -3.63 -18.63 5.55
CA VAL A 473 -4.11 -17.27 5.75
C VAL A 473 -5.43 -17.03 5.02
N GLY A 474 -6.20 -16.08 5.50
CA GLY A 474 -7.48 -15.68 4.91
C GLY A 474 -7.35 -14.74 3.70
N ASP A 475 -8.42 -13.95 3.47
CA ASP A 475 -8.55 -13.02 2.36
C ASP A 475 -7.64 -11.78 2.50
N SER A 476 -7.33 -11.15 1.36
CA SER A 476 -6.66 -9.84 1.25
C SER A 476 -5.29 -9.79 1.96
N VAL A 477 -4.57 -10.91 2.01
CA VAL A 477 -3.19 -10.91 2.51
C VAL A 477 -2.30 -10.22 1.50
N THR A 478 -1.71 -9.10 1.92
CA THR A 478 -0.94 -8.21 1.07
C THR A 478 0.52 -8.62 0.94
N THR A 479 1.21 -8.07 -0.05
CA THR A 479 2.67 -8.21 -0.17
C THR A 479 3.42 -7.63 1.04
N ASP A 480 2.81 -6.72 1.80
CA ASP A 480 3.35 -6.20 3.06
C ASP A 480 3.29 -7.22 4.20
N HIS A 481 2.28 -8.09 4.20
CA HIS A 481 2.21 -9.22 5.14
C HIS A 481 3.26 -10.28 4.81
N ILE A 482 3.52 -10.53 3.52
CA ILE A 482 4.47 -11.54 3.06
C ILE A 482 5.91 -11.04 3.19
N SER A 483 6.19 -9.79 2.84
CA SER A 483 7.52 -9.19 2.88
C SER A 483 7.44 -7.75 3.42
N PRO A 484 7.51 -7.55 4.74
CA PRO A 484 7.44 -6.22 5.36
C PRO A 484 8.63 -5.35 4.96
N ALA A 485 8.42 -4.03 4.97
CA ALA A 485 9.48 -3.04 4.75
C ALA A 485 9.84 -2.26 6.01
N GLY A 486 9.04 -2.38 7.08
CA GLY A 486 9.19 -1.63 8.32
C GLY A 486 10.37 -2.04 9.19
N ALA A 487 10.38 -1.57 10.43
CA ALA A 487 11.44 -1.80 11.40
C ALA A 487 11.67 -3.29 11.70
N ILE A 488 12.92 -3.63 11.99
CA ILE A 488 13.35 -4.99 12.37
C ILE A 488 13.34 -5.07 13.90
N LYS A 489 12.59 -6.02 14.47
CA LYS A 489 12.60 -6.27 15.92
C LYS A 489 13.85 -7.01 16.36
N PRO A 490 14.44 -6.67 17.52
CA PRO A 490 15.69 -7.30 18.00
C PRO A 490 15.59 -8.82 18.24
N ASP A 491 14.45 -9.28 18.72
CA ASP A 491 14.15 -10.66 19.03
C ASP A 491 13.71 -11.50 17.82
N SER A 492 13.49 -10.84 16.68
CA SER A 492 13.14 -11.52 15.42
C SER A 492 14.34 -12.30 14.85
N PRO A 493 14.11 -13.30 13.96
CA PRO A 493 15.19 -13.99 13.27
C PRO A 493 16.16 -13.04 12.53
N ALA A 494 15.64 -11.96 11.93
CA ALA A 494 16.46 -10.95 11.26
C ALA A 494 17.25 -10.10 12.26
N GLY A 495 16.65 -9.73 13.41
CA GLY A 495 17.34 -8.99 14.47
C GLY A 495 18.48 -9.79 15.07
N ARG A 496 18.26 -11.07 15.40
CA ARG A 496 19.32 -11.98 15.88
C ARG A 496 20.47 -12.07 14.88
N TYR A 497 20.17 -12.25 13.59
CA TYR A 497 21.17 -12.26 12.53
C TYR A 497 22.03 -10.99 12.48
N LEU A 498 21.42 -9.82 12.66
CA LEU A 498 22.14 -8.54 12.68
C LEU A 498 23.02 -8.40 13.94
N LEU A 499 22.49 -8.77 15.12
CA LEU A 499 23.25 -8.78 16.38
C LEU A 499 24.48 -9.69 16.31
N GLU A 500 24.33 -10.89 15.73
CA GLU A 500 25.44 -11.85 15.52
C GLU A 500 26.54 -11.28 14.62
N ARG A 501 26.21 -10.33 13.74
CA ARG A 501 27.16 -9.60 12.88
C ARG A 501 27.64 -8.27 13.48
N GLY A 502 27.36 -8.01 14.75
CA GLY A 502 27.83 -6.84 15.47
C GLY A 502 27.07 -5.54 15.13
N VAL A 503 25.91 -5.63 14.45
CA VAL A 503 25.06 -4.46 14.22
C VAL A 503 24.23 -4.20 15.47
N GLY A 504 24.38 -3.03 16.08
CA GLY A 504 23.59 -2.60 17.24
C GLY A 504 22.13 -2.31 16.87
N GLN A 505 21.21 -2.44 17.83
CA GLN A 505 19.79 -2.19 17.59
C GLN A 505 19.49 -0.80 16.98
N PRO A 506 20.14 0.31 17.39
CA PRO A 506 19.92 1.62 16.77
C PRO A 506 20.23 1.65 15.26
N ASP A 507 21.12 0.76 14.80
CA ASP A 507 21.59 0.69 13.43
C ASP A 507 20.87 -0.40 12.60
N PHE A 508 19.86 -1.05 13.15
CA PHE A 508 19.10 -2.10 12.44
C PHE A 508 18.42 -1.56 11.19
N ASN A 509 17.95 -0.32 11.24
CA ASN A 509 17.18 0.29 10.17
C ASN A 509 15.91 -0.54 9.87
N SER A 510 15.54 -0.73 8.60
CA SER A 510 14.33 -1.41 8.20
C SER A 510 14.60 -2.56 7.22
N TYR A 511 13.65 -3.48 7.07
CA TYR A 511 13.68 -4.49 6.01
C TYR A 511 13.80 -3.85 4.62
N GLY A 512 13.11 -2.73 4.38
CA GLY A 512 13.18 -1.99 3.13
C GLY A 512 14.58 -1.47 2.81
N SER A 513 15.32 -1.00 3.81
CA SER A 513 16.70 -0.51 3.65
C SER A 513 17.70 -1.64 3.40
N ARG A 514 17.40 -2.85 3.88
CA ARG A 514 18.27 -4.03 3.77
C ARG A 514 17.83 -5.02 2.69
N ARG A 515 16.93 -4.61 1.80
CA ARG A 515 16.40 -5.50 0.72
C ARG A 515 17.46 -6.06 -0.24
N GLY A 516 18.65 -5.49 -0.26
CA GLY A 516 19.83 -6.04 -0.97
C GLY A 516 20.52 -7.17 -0.24
N ASN A 517 20.12 -7.49 1.00
CA ASN A 517 20.64 -8.60 1.79
C ASN A 517 19.59 -9.72 1.89
N HIS A 518 19.79 -10.78 1.13
CA HIS A 518 18.86 -11.91 1.08
C HIS A 518 18.69 -12.63 2.43
N GLU A 519 19.72 -12.64 3.28
CA GLU A 519 19.68 -13.26 4.60
C GLU A 519 18.73 -12.52 5.55
N VAL A 520 18.72 -11.18 5.50
CA VAL A 520 17.77 -10.37 6.26
C VAL A 520 16.35 -10.56 5.72
N MET A 521 16.19 -10.52 4.39
CA MET A 521 14.87 -10.62 3.75
C MET A 521 14.24 -12.00 3.89
N LEU A 522 15.02 -13.06 3.85
CA LEU A 522 14.58 -14.44 4.09
C LEU A 522 14.01 -14.58 5.52
N ARG A 523 14.70 -14.02 6.51
CA ARG A 523 14.27 -14.01 7.91
C ARG A 523 13.07 -13.08 8.17
N GLY A 524 12.88 -12.09 7.29
CA GLY A 524 11.76 -11.17 7.29
C GLY A 524 10.53 -11.66 6.51
N THR A 525 10.64 -12.81 5.84
CA THR A 525 9.51 -13.36 5.07
C THR A 525 8.40 -13.81 6.01
N PHE A 526 7.18 -13.29 5.78
CA PHE A 526 6.02 -13.42 6.65
C PHE A 526 6.21 -12.83 8.06
N ALA A 527 7.13 -11.88 8.24
CA ALA A 527 7.42 -11.27 9.54
C ALA A 527 6.60 -10.00 9.84
N ASN A 528 5.52 -9.75 9.11
CA ASN A 528 4.61 -8.66 9.45
C ASN A 528 3.96 -8.91 10.82
N VAL A 529 3.99 -7.90 11.69
CA VAL A 529 3.49 -7.99 13.08
C VAL A 529 1.98 -8.23 13.18
N ARG A 530 1.24 -8.04 12.08
CA ARG A 530 -0.22 -8.23 11.98
C ARG A 530 -0.62 -9.47 11.18
N LEU A 531 0.34 -10.28 10.77
CA LEU A 531 0.02 -11.53 10.08
C LEU A 531 -0.73 -12.47 11.04
N ARG A 532 -1.85 -13.00 10.57
CA ARG A 532 -2.62 -14.03 11.28
C ARG A 532 -2.52 -15.33 10.52
N ASN A 533 -1.71 -16.24 11.03
CA ASN A 533 -1.53 -17.58 10.48
C ASN A 533 -2.45 -18.56 11.24
N GLU A 534 -3.41 -19.15 10.55
CA GLU A 534 -4.38 -20.07 11.16
C GLU A 534 -3.73 -21.35 11.71
N LEU A 535 -2.46 -21.65 11.37
CA LEU A 535 -1.68 -22.72 11.99
C LEU A 535 -1.19 -22.37 13.41
N ALA A 536 -1.28 -21.09 13.81
CA ALA A 536 -0.96 -20.61 15.14
C ALA A 536 -2.01 -19.58 15.59
N PRO A 537 -3.28 -20.00 15.79
CA PRO A 537 -4.46 -19.12 15.87
C PRO A 537 -4.41 -18.13 17.04
N ASP A 538 -3.70 -18.45 18.12
CA ASP A 538 -3.59 -17.59 19.29
C ASP A 538 -2.44 -16.57 19.20
N THR A 539 -1.90 -16.35 17.99
CA THR A 539 -0.75 -15.47 17.76
C THR A 539 -1.03 -14.44 16.67
N GLU A 540 -0.38 -13.27 16.76
CA GLU A 540 -0.18 -12.34 15.66
C GLU A 540 1.31 -12.24 15.34
N GLY A 541 1.68 -12.14 14.07
CA GLY A 541 3.07 -11.99 13.64
C GLY A 541 3.64 -13.22 12.93
N PRO A 542 4.96 -13.44 13.00
CA PRO A 542 5.67 -14.41 12.19
C PRO A 542 5.62 -15.85 12.75
N TRP A 543 4.46 -16.29 13.22
CA TRP A 543 4.34 -17.56 13.91
C TRP A 543 3.65 -18.61 13.05
N THR A 544 4.07 -19.87 13.23
CA THR A 544 3.46 -21.06 12.64
C THR A 544 3.67 -22.26 13.54
N THR A 545 2.98 -23.36 13.24
CA THR A 545 3.18 -24.64 13.91
C THR A 545 4.00 -25.59 13.03
N HIS A 546 5.15 -26.05 13.53
CA HIS A 546 5.95 -27.07 12.85
C HIS A 546 5.31 -28.47 13.05
N LEU A 547 4.99 -29.15 11.96
CA LEU A 547 4.32 -30.44 11.94
C LEU A 547 5.28 -31.58 11.53
N PRO A 548 5.14 -32.79 12.09
CA PRO A 548 4.05 -33.25 12.96
C PRO A 548 4.24 -32.94 14.46
N GLY A 549 5.35 -32.31 14.86
CA GLY A 549 5.68 -32.09 16.27
C GLY A 549 4.73 -31.20 17.06
N GLY A 550 3.97 -30.31 16.38
CA GLY A 550 3.00 -29.41 16.99
C GLY A 550 3.62 -28.22 17.74
N GLU A 551 4.91 -27.95 17.57
CA GLU A 551 5.61 -26.82 18.20
C GLU A 551 5.32 -25.52 17.46
N VAL A 552 4.85 -24.51 18.21
CA VAL A 552 4.71 -23.14 17.70
C VAL A 552 6.08 -22.46 17.69
N THR A 553 6.49 -21.99 16.52
CA THR A 553 7.81 -21.34 16.31
C THR A 553 7.70 -20.27 15.24
N THR A 554 8.79 -19.54 14.97
CA THR A 554 8.76 -18.57 13.88
C THR A 554 8.65 -19.27 12.50
N ILE A 555 8.02 -18.62 11.54
CA ILE A 555 7.89 -19.15 10.17
C ILE A 555 9.26 -19.46 9.57
N TYR A 556 10.25 -18.61 9.83
CA TYR A 556 11.63 -18.82 9.37
C TYR A 556 12.26 -20.08 10.01
N ASP A 557 12.13 -20.24 11.32
CA ASP A 557 12.73 -21.39 12.03
C ASP A 557 12.04 -22.70 11.62
N ALA A 558 10.69 -22.69 11.45
CA ALA A 558 9.97 -23.85 10.92
C ALA A 558 10.39 -24.21 9.50
N ALA A 559 10.48 -23.23 8.59
CA ALA A 559 10.92 -23.45 7.21
C ALA A 559 12.34 -24.00 7.13
N THR A 560 13.23 -23.56 8.03
CA THR A 560 14.60 -24.08 8.13
C THR A 560 14.60 -25.56 8.50
N ARG A 561 13.79 -25.96 9.49
CA ARG A 561 13.65 -27.38 9.89
C ARG A 561 13.11 -28.23 8.75
N TYR A 562 12.03 -27.80 8.08
CA TYR A 562 11.46 -28.50 6.92
C TYR A 562 12.47 -28.66 5.77
N ARG A 563 13.28 -27.63 5.53
CA ARG A 563 14.35 -27.72 4.53
C ARG A 563 15.40 -28.78 4.89
N ASP A 564 15.81 -28.83 6.15
CA ASP A 564 16.77 -29.81 6.65
C ASP A 564 16.18 -31.23 6.62
N GLU A 565 14.86 -31.37 6.74
CA GLU A 565 14.11 -32.64 6.61
C GLU A 565 13.82 -32.99 5.14
N GLY A 566 14.09 -32.10 4.18
CA GLY A 566 13.79 -32.30 2.75
C GLY A 566 12.30 -32.24 2.40
N VAL A 567 11.49 -31.59 3.23
CA VAL A 567 10.03 -31.47 3.08
C VAL A 567 9.68 -30.22 2.25
N PRO A 568 8.99 -30.38 1.10
CA PRO A 568 8.49 -29.22 0.34
C PRO A 568 7.36 -28.50 1.07
N LEU A 569 7.19 -27.20 0.78
CA LEU A 569 6.25 -26.36 1.50
C LEU A 569 5.14 -25.82 0.59
N VAL A 570 3.96 -25.61 1.19
CA VAL A 570 2.76 -25.05 0.58
C VAL A 570 2.27 -23.85 1.39
N VAL A 571 1.72 -22.86 0.72
CA VAL A 571 0.94 -21.76 1.33
C VAL A 571 -0.52 -21.92 0.91
N LEU A 572 -1.44 -21.85 1.87
CA LEU A 572 -2.88 -21.77 1.62
C LEU A 572 -3.36 -20.34 1.88
N ALA A 573 -4.13 -19.78 0.94
CA ALA A 573 -4.61 -18.41 1.04
C ALA A 573 -6.06 -18.26 0.53
N GLY A 574 -6.71 -17.20 0.96
CA GLY A 574 -8.04 -16.81 0.50
C GLY A 574 -8.00 -15.97 -0.78
N LYS A 575 -8.90 -14.99 -0.87
CA LYS A 575 -9.05 -14.09 -2.03
C LYS A 575 -8.00 -12.98 -2.01
N GLU A 576 -7.70 -12.45 -3.20
CA GLU A 576 -6.81 -11.29 -3.40
C GLU A 576 -5.39 -11.48 -2.82
N TYR A 577 -4.88 -12.72 -2.84
CA TYR A 577 -3.55 -13.00 -2.28
C TYR A 577 -2.46 -12.21 -3.02
N GLY A 578 -1.64 -11.49 -2.25
CA GLY A 578 -0.54 -10.66 -2.76
C GLY A 578 -0.98 -9.27 -3.23
N SER A 579 -2.13 -8.76 -2.77
CA SER A 579 -2.56 -7.38 -3.02
C SER A 579 -1.55 -6.35 -2.46
N GLY A 580 -1.63 -5.11 -2.92
CA GLY A 580 -0.79 -4.01 -2.43
C GLY A 580 0.41 -3.69 -3.32
N SER A 581 1.59 -3.45 -2.72
CA SER A 581 2.80 -3.06 -3.46
C SER A 581 3.32 -4.17 -4.36
N SER A 582 3.90 -3.77 -5.50
CA SER A 582 4.74 -4.69 -6.28
C SER A 582 6.04 -4.99 -5.51
N ARG A 583 6.06 -6.11 -4.80
CA ARG A 583 7.24 -6.58 -4.05
C ARG A 583 7.67 -7.95 -4.54
N ASP A 584 8.77 -8.01 -5.25
CA ASP A 584 9.39 -9.25 -5.70
C ASP A 584 9.83 -10.14 -4.52
N TRP A 585 10.24 -9.54 -3.40
CA TRP A 585 10.56 -10.28 -2.17
C TRP A 585 9.36 -11.05 -1.59
N ALA A 586 8.13 -10.67 -1.92
CA ALA A 586 6.95 -11.48 -1.57
C ALA A 586 6.89 -12.83 -2.33
N ALA A 587 7.71 -13.01 -3.37
CA ALA A 587 7.92 -14.28 -4.06
C ALA A 587 9.34 -14.84 -3.83
N LYS A 588 10.38 -13.98 -3.86
CA LYS A 588 11.78 -14.36 -3.57
C LYS A 588 11.92 -15.00 -2.19
N GLY A 589 11.33 -14.39 -1.16
CA GLY A 589 11.37 -14.89 0.21
C GLY A 589 10.73 -16.29 0.36
N PRO A 590 9.46 -16.49 0.01
CA PRO A 590 8.83 -17.81 0.03
C PRO A 590 9.58 -18.86 -0.77
N SER A 591 10.12 -18.52 -1.97
CA SER A 591 10.94 -19.44 -2.76
C SER A 591 12.19 -19.92 -1.99
N LEU A 592 12.89 -18.98 -1.33
CA LEU A 592 14.08 -19.29 -0.50
C LEU A 592 13.72 -20.07 0.77
N LEU A 593 12.51 -19.90 1.32
CA LEU A 593 12.00 -20.72 2.44
C LEU A 593 11.65 -22.16 2.02
N GLY A 594 11.59 -22.45 0.72
CA GLY A 594 11.26 -23.79 0.22
C GLY A 594 9.78 -23.96 -0.18
N VAL A 595 9.02 -22.87 -0.29
CA VAL A 595 7.65 -22.91 -0.80
C VAL A 595 7.69 -23.29 -2.28
N ARG A 596 6.96 -24.35 -2.64
CA ARG A 596 6.85 -24.88 -4.01
C ARG A 596 5.51 -24.53 -4.65
N VAL A 597 4.47 -24.41 -3.83
CA VAL A 597 3.09 -24.22 -4.30
C VAL A 597 2.42 -23.19 -3.41
N VAL A 598 1.64 -22.32 -4.02
CA VAL A 598 0.66 -21.48 -3.33
C VAL A 598 -0.72 -21.87 -3.87
N ILE A 599 -1.69 -22.12 -2.99
CA ILE A 599 -3.07 -22.41 -3.37
C ILE A 599 -3.96 -21.30 -2.80
N ALA A 600 -4.61 -20.53 -3.67
CA ALA A 600 -5.45 -19.39 -3.27
C ALA A 600 -6.80 -19.38 -3.98
N GLU A 601 -7.78 -18.66 -3.41
CA GLU A 601 -9.07 -18.45 -4.09
C GLU A 601 -8.92 -17.46 -5.26
N SER A 602 -8.08 -16.44 -5.11
CA SER A 602 -7.67 -15.55 -6.20
C SER A 602 -6.34 -14.85 -5.90
N TYR A 603 -5.72 -14.32 -6.94
CA TYR A 603 -4.42 -13.64 -6.88
C TYR A 603 -4.49 -12.23 -7.42
N GLU A 604 -3.69 -11.35 -6.85
CA GLU A 604 -3.34 -10.10 -7.51
C GLU A 604 -2.35 -10.36 -8.66
N ARG A 605 -2.53 -9.65 -9.77
CA ARG A 605 -1.83 -9.89 -11.04
C ARG A 605 -0.31 -9.94 -10.90
N ILE A 606 0.28 -8.88 -10.31
CA ILE A 606 1.75 -8.77 -10.21
C ILE A 606 2.32 -9.87 -9.31
N HIS A 607 1.65 -10.16 -8.20
CA HIS A 607 2.13 -11.18 -7.27
C HIS A 607 2.08 -12.59 -7.87
N ARG A 608 0.99 -12.93 -8.60
CA ARG A 608 0.89 -14.19 -9.34
C ARG A 608 2.06 -14.34 -10.33
N SER A 609 2.34 -13.29 -11.12
CA SER A 609 3.46 -13.27 -12.07
C SER A 609 4.81 -13.43 -11.38
N ASN A 610 5.01 -12.76 -10.23
CA ASN A 610 6.22 -12.88 -9.43
C ASN A 610 6.43 -14.31 -8.87
N LEU A 611 5.36 -14.99 -8.44
CA LEU A 611 5.44 -16.39 -7.98
C LEU A 611 6.00 -17.29 -9.09
N VAL A 612 5.41 -17.21 -10.30
CA VAL A 612 5.90 -17.97 -11.47
C VAL A 612 7.33 -17.57 -11.81
N GLY A 613 7.63 -16.27 -11.80
CA GLY A 613 8.96 -15.72 -12.04
C GLY A 613 10.04 -16.19 -11.06
N MET A 614 9.64 -16.73 -9.92
CA MET A 614 10.52 -17.32 -8.90
C MET A 614 10.41 -18.85 -8.80
N GLY A 615 9.73 -19.50 -9.76
CA GLY A 615 9.60 -20.95 -9.80
C GLY A 615 8.64 -21.54 -8.74
N ILE A 616 7.73 -20.73 -8.21
CA ILE A 616 6.62 -21.17 -7.35
C ILE A 616 5.38 -21.38 -8.21
N LEU A 617 4.69 -22.52 -8.03
CA LEU A 617 3.48 -22.86 -8.77
C LEU A 617 2.24 -22.24 -8.12
N PRO A 618 1.59 -21.24 -8.73
CA PRO A 618 0.32 -20.75 -8.24
C PRO A 618 -0.82 -21.64 -8.71
N LEU A 619 -1.62 -22.13 -7.77
CA LEU A 619 -2.83 -22.90 -7.99
C LEU A 619 -4.04 -22.13 -7.50
N GLN A 620 -5.12 -22.16 -8.24
CA GLN A 620 -6.37 -21.51 -7.86
C GLN A 620 -7.45 -22.55 -7.60
N TYR A 621 -8.14 -22.43 -6.47
CA TYR A 621 -9.35 -23.20 -6.18
C TYR A 621 -10.41 -22.98 -7.27
N GLU A 622 -11.25 -23.97 -7.50
CA GLU A 622 -12.45 -23.77 -8.33
C GLU A 622 -13.42 -22.78 -7.68
N ALA A 623 -14.21 -22.13 -8.50
CA ALA A 623 -15.19 -21.15 -8.05
C ALA A 623 -16.11 -21.72 -6.94
N GLY A 624 -16.16 -21.04 -5.80
CA GLY A 624 -16.92 -21.46 -4.63
C GLY A 624 -16.21 -22.46 -3.72
N SER A 625 -14.98 -22.88 -4.05
CA SER A 625 -14.14 -23.72 -3.19
C SER A 625 -13.06 -22.89 -2.48
N SER A 626 -12.77 -23.25 -1.24
CA SER A 626 -11.72 -22.67 -0.41
C SER A 626 -11.16 -23.72 0.54
N ALA A 627 -10.07 -23.43 1.23
CA ALA A 627 -9.55 -24.29 2.28
C ALA A 627 -10.63 -24.59 3.34
N SER A 628 -11.38 -23.59 3.75
CA SER A 628 -12.46 -23.73 4.74
C SER A 628 -13.63 -24.58 4.24
N SER A 629 -14.09 -24.36 2.99
CA SER A 629 -15.22 -25.14 2.43
C SER A 629 -14.85 -26.61 2.19
N LEU A 630 -13.57 -26.91 2.01
CA LEU A 630 -13.03 -28.28 1.87
C LEU A 630 -12.68 -28.92 3.22
N GLY A 631 -12.83 -28.17 4.33
CA GLY A 631 -12.51 -28.65 5.67
C GLY A 631 -11.03 -28.92 5.89
N LEU A 632 -10.17 -28.11 5.26
CA LEU A 632 -8.72 -28.18 5.39
C LEU A 632 -8.27 -27.25 6.51
N ASP A 633 -7.62 -27.81 7.54
CA ASP A 633 -7.12 -27.03 8.66
C ASP A 633 -5.63 -26.66 8.54
N GLY A 634 -4.92 -27.23 7.55
CA GLY A 634 -3.51 -26.99 7.26
C GLY A 634 -2.57 -28.00 7.93
N THR A 635 -3.10 -28.95 8.70
CA THR A 635 -2.28 -30.03 9.31
C THR A 635 -2.02 -31.19 8.39
N GLU A 636 -2.70 -31.25 7.24
CA GLU A 636 -2.61 -32.30 6.24
C GLU A 636 -1.22 -32.33 5.57
N THR A 637 -0.95 -33.45 4.94
CA THR A 637 0.16 -33.59 3.99
C THR A 637 -0.36 -33.49 2.58
N TYR A 638 0.26 -32.61 1.77
CA TYR A 638 -0.22 -32.27 0.44
C TYR A 638 0.55 -32.98 -0.67
N GLY A 639 -0.18 -33.43 -1.67
CA GLY A 639 0.34 -33.89 -2.95
C GLY A 639 -0.34 -33.14 -4.10
N VAL A 640 0.43 -32.72 -5.10
CA VAL A 640 -0.11 -32.13 -6.34
C VAL A 640 0.27 -33.04 -7.49
N ARG A 641 -0.72 -33.64 -8.13
CA ARG A 641 -0.55 -34.61 -9.22
C ARG A 641 -0.99 -34.06 -10.56
N GLY A 642 -0.32 -34.49 -11.63
CA GLY A 642 -0.63 -34.12 -13.00
C GLY A 642 0.23 -32.96 -13.52
N ILE A 643 1.33 -32.63 -12.82
CA ILE A 643 2.32 -31.65 -13.27
C ILE A 643 3.31 -32.31 -14.23
N ALA A 644 3.79 -33.50 -13.86
CA ALA A 644 4.85 -34.20 -14.59
C ALA A 644 4.49 -34.46 -16.05
N GLY A 645 5.27 -33.89 -16.97
CA GLY A 645 5.12 -34.09 -18.41
C GLY A 645 3.86 -33.49 -19.06
N ALA A 646 2.96 -32.85 -18.27
CA ALA A 646 1.67 -32.33 -18.76
C ALA A 646 1.49 -30.81 -18.53
N LEU A 647 2.43 -30.15 -17.87
CA LEU A 647 2.29 -28.76 -17.47
C LEU A 647 2.10 -27.82 -18.68
N GLN A 648 0.99 -27.12 -18.67
CA GLN A 648 0.61 -26.12 -19.68
C GLN A 648 -0.22 -25.01 -19.04
N PRO A 649 -0.35 -23.83 -19.67
CA PRO A 649 -1.18 -22.76 -19.17
C PRO A 649 -2.61 -23.19 -18.90
N GLY A 650 -3.15 -22.84 -17.71
CA GLY A 650 -4.52 -23.17 -17.33
C GLY A 650 -4.81 -24.66 -17.06
N LEU A 651 -3.77 -25.51 -16.94
CA LEU A 651 -3.95 -26.93 -16.64
C LEU A 651 -4.74 -27.15 -15.35
N GLN A 652 -5.68 -28.09 -15.38
CA GLN A 652 -6.31 -28.63 -14.18
C GLN A 652 -5.42 -29.73 -13.58
N VAL A 653 -5.07 -29.57 -12.30
CA VAL A 653 -4.32 -30.55 -11.52
C VAL A 653 -5.16 -31.09 -10.37
N THR A 654 -4.79 -32.23 -9.81
CA THR A 654 -5.44 -32.76 -8.62
C THR A 654 -4.56 -32.52 -7.41
N VAL A 655 -5.13 -31.90 -6.39
CA VAL A 655 -4.51 -31.73 -5.07
C VAL A 655 -5.09 -32.74 -4.11
N ASP A 656 -4.24 -33.51 -3.46
CA ASP A 656 -4.59 -34.46 -2.40
C ASP A 656 -4.10 -33.94 -1.06
N ALA A 657 -5.01 -33.71 -0.15
CA ALA A 657 -4.72 -33.35 1.25
C ALA A 657 -4.98 -34.58 2.13
N THR A 658 -3.91 -35.19 2.64
CA THR A 658 -3.97 -36.40 3.46
C THR A 658 -3.91 -36.03 4.94
N ARG A 659 -4.94 -36.37 5.68
CA ARG A 659 -5.02 -36.16 7.15
C ARG A 659 -4.20 -37.19 7.93
N ALA A 660 -3.99 -36.94 9.22
CA ALA A 660 -3.22 -37.82 10.10
C ALA A 660 -3.87 -39.21 10.25
N ASP A 661 -5.19 -39.32 10.08
CA ASP A 661 -5.92 -40.60 10.12
C ASP A 661 -5.85 -41.39 8.80
N GLY A 662 -5.15 -40.84 7.79
CA GLY A 662 -5.01 -41.43 6.46
C GLY A 662 -6.17 -41.12 5.50
N SER A 663 -7.21 -40.40 5.93
CA SER A 663 -8.26 -39.91 5.04
C SER A 663 -7.71 -38.85 4.08
N VAL A 664 -8.21 -38.86 2.83
CA VAL A 664 -7.73 -37.94 1.78
C VAL A 664 -8.89 -37.08 1.28
N VAL A 665 -8.67 -35.78 1.25
CA VAL A 665 -9.52 -34.82 0.56
C VAL A 665 -8.87 -34.51 -0.78
N SER A 666 -9.47 -34.96 -1.87
CA SER A 666 -8.99 -34.67 -3.23
C SER A 666 -9.83 -33.59 -3.87
N PHE A 667 -9.19 -32.58 -4.44
CA PHE A 667 -9.89 -31.49 -5.13
C PHE A 667 -9.11 -31.04 -6.38
N PRO A 668 -9.81 -30.54 -7.41
CA PRO A 668 -9.20 -29.94 -8.58
C PRO A 668 -8.71 -28.52 -8.27
N ALA A 669 -7.61 -28.12 -8.91
CA ALA A 669 -7.11 -26.76 -8.87
C ALA A 669 -6.55 -26.34 -10.23
N THR A 670 -6.73 -25.08 -10.61
CA THR A 670 -6.24 -24.52 -11.86
C THR A 670 -4.83 -24.00 -11.71
N VAL A 671 -3.91 -24.44 -12.54
CA VAL A 671 -2.56 -23.86 -12.65
C VAL A 671 -2.66 -22.45 -13.21
N ARG A 672 -2.18 -21.45 -12.46
CA ARG A 672 -2.20 -20.04 -12.85
C ARG A 672 -0.87 -19.62 -13.48
N ILE A 673 -0.36 -20.46 -14.36
CA ILE A 673 0.54 -20.08 -15.45
C ILE A 673 -0.38 -19.67 -16.59
N ASP A 674 -0.40 -18.39 -16.93
CA ASP A 674 -1.41 -17.83 -17.82
C ASP A 674 -0.87 -17.67 -19.26
N GLN A 675 0.46 -17.78 -19.46
CA GLN A 675 1.13 -17.57 -20.74
C GLN A 675 2.18 -18.65 -21.04
N PRO A 676 2.41 -19.00 -22.32
CA PRO A 676 3.45 -19.96 -22.70
C PRO A 676 4.87 -19.56 -22.24
N ALA A 677 5.21 -18.28 -22.26
CA ALA A 677 6.52 -17.80 -21.79
C ALA A 677 6.72 -18.03 -20.28
N GLU A 678 5.68 -17.89 -19.50
CA GLU A 678 5.72 -18.16 -18.05
C GLU A 678 5.99 -19.64 -17.75
N LEU A 679 5.55 -20.54 -18.64
CA LEU A 679 5.84 -21.96 -18.52
C LEU A 679 7.34 -22.25 -18.65
N GLU A 680 8.01 -21.54 -19.56
CA GLU A 680 9.46 -21.64 -19.71
C GLU A 680 10.17 -21.10 -18.46
N TYR A 681 9.71 -19.96 -17.94
CA TYR A 681 10.25 -19.40 -16.69
C TYR A 681 10.12 -20.39 -15.53
N TYR A 682 8.95 -20.99 -15.36
CA TYR A 682 8.72 -21.98 -14.31
C TYR A 682 9.63 -23.22 -14.47
N ARG A 683 9.76 -23.76 -15.68
CA ARG A 683 10.62 -24.91 -15.99
C ARG A 683 12.09 -24.65 -15.69
N ASN A 684 12.56 -23.43 -15.92
CA ASN A 684 13.94 -23.05 -15.65
C ASN A 684 14.19 -22.57 -14.22
N GLY A 685 13.19 -22.69 -13.33
CA GLY A 685 13.31 -22.26 -11.93
C GLY A 685 13.28 -20.75 -11.74
N GLY A 686 12.73 -20.00 -12.70
CA GLY A 686 12.49 -18.57 -12.65
C GLY A 686 12.97 -17.81 -13.91
N VAL A 687 12.45 -16.60 -14.07
CA VAL A 687 12.72 -15.77 -15.26
C VAL A 687 14.19 -15.38 -15.37
N LEU A 688 14.83 -14.98 -14.26
CA LEU A 688 16.24 -14.56 -14.29
C LEU A 688 17.17 -15.72 -14.68
N ARG A 689 16.90 -16.93 -14.20
CA ARG A 689 17.64 -18.14 -14.61
C ARG A 689 17.46 -18.43 -16.10
N THR A 690 16.21 -18.31 -16.61
CA THR A 690 15.90 -18.46 -18.04
C THR A 690 16.72 -17.49 -18.89
N VAL A 691 16.73 -16.22 -18.50
CA VAL A 691 17.46 -15.16 -19.22
C VAL A 691 18.96 -15.43 -19.25
N VAL A 692 19.55 -15.68 -18.08
CA VAL A 692 21.00 -15.91 -17.97
C VAL A 692 21.41 -17.15 -18.78
N ARG A 693 20.62 -18.22 -18.76
CA ARG A 693 20.89 -19.40 -19.61
C ARG A 693 20.85 -19.09 -21.08
N GLY A 694 19.90 -18.26 -21.51
CA GLY A 694 19.80 -17.82 -22.91
C GLY A 694 20.98 -16.93 -23.36
N LEU A 695 21.74 -16.35 -22.42
CA LEU A 695 22.93 -15.54 -22.69
C LEU A 695 24.22 -16.36 -22.63
N LEU A 696 24.18 -17.56 -22.06
CA LEU A 696 25.35 -18.46 -22.03
C LEU A 696 25.56 -19.09 -23.41
N PRO A 697 26.85 -19.28 -23.83
CA PRO A 697 27.20 -19.85 -25.13
C PRO A 697 26.78 -21.31 -25.30
#